data_60a61d1232ffed8000d3674ce24ff420
#
_entry.id   60a61d1232ffed8000d3674ce24ff420
#
_cell.length_a   1.000
_cell.length_b   1.000
_cell.length_c   1.000
_cell.angle_alpha   90.00
_cell.angle_beta   90.00
_cell.angle_gamma   90.00
#
_symmetry.space_group_name_H-M   'P 1'
#
loop_
_entity.id
_entity.type
_entity.pdbx_description
1 polymer ?
#
loop_
_entity_poly.entity_id
_entity_poly.type
_entity_poly.pdbx_seq_one_letter_code
_entity_poly.pdbx_strand_id
1 'polypeptide(L)'
;MGANQSTRIYNVPIDEKKQGSSQIMRHPDFVKELGNTPFPNIKNIQDLILHGYSLDKNKEFLGTLNQKTNQYEYITYDTVMTQAKSIASALQNLSLLKEVKDYKNYELKLVGIYAKNRAEWIVSDIANALYGYTMVPLYDSLGPESISYVLGHSGITTCYCSTPSIQTLSKTKDLHELKNIIAYDEVPADLQDLMKSRGVTIYQYSELLVKGSENILPLPTLSPNTIFTFSYTSGTTGNPKGAMISHKNILSSVSGHMNSDVKFVSSDIHLSYLPLPHIFERFVNVSCWLVGAQVAFFSGEITKLKDDIAAAKPTILITVPRLLNRFYEAIKNNLNANQGFKKMLIDYALETKLQNLEKSGKNTHMLYDAIVFSKIRQVFGGRVRILVSGSAPISPKVMDFFRIALSCIVCEGYGQTEGTGLATVQTILDSKSGNVGGAVSGCEIKLQDVPDMEYLSTDKDENGNPMPRGEICVRGNSIFEGYYKDEEKTKEAIDEEGWLHSGDIGQILPNGGLKIIDRKKNIFKLSQGEYISPEKVENIYVRARGVQEVYVHGESLYNFCVGIIVPNPEVIVKIASELSINETDVAALCQNKQIIEWYLKSLNEFGKKEGLFTFEQPQKIYLEPVSFTVHGCLTTSFKLQRHIAKVHFKKVIDDLYSQQ
;
A
#
# COMPACT_ATOMS: atom_id res chain seq x y z
N MET A 1 -14.17 -8.89 39.92
CA MET A 1 -15.03 -7.93 39.23
C MET A 1 -14.41 -7.73 37.85
N GLY A 2 -15.00 -8.37 36.83
CA GLY A 2 -14.52 -8.24 35.46
C GLY A 2 -14.82 -6.83 34.97
N ALA A 3 -13.78 -6.08 34.64
CA ALA A 3 -13.93 -4.85 33.88
C ALA A 3 -14.56 -5.22 32.52
N ASN A 4 -15.79 -4.80 32.29
CA ASN A 4 -16.40 -4.79 30.97
C ASN A 4 -15.43 -4.01 30.07
N GLN A 5 -14.70 -4.69 29.17
CA GLN A 5 -14.10 -4.05 28.03
C GLN A 5 -15.27 -3.46 27.22
N SER A 6 -15.50 -2.16 27.36
CA SER A 6 -16.38 -1.45 26.45
C SER A 6 -15.76 -1.61 25.05
N THR A 7 -16.37 -2.44 24.23
CA THR A 7 -15.99 -2.56 22.83
C THR A 7 -16.10 -1.16 22.26
N ARG A 8 -14.97 -0.55 21.84
CA ARG A 8 -15.02 0.80 21.29
C ARG A 8 -15.93 0.81 20.08
N ILE A 9 -16.82 1.80 20.04
CA ILE A 9 -17.66 2.06 18.88
C ILE A 9 -16.80 2.78 17.84
N TYR A 10 -16.66 2.17 16.68
CA TYR A 10 -15.91 2.74 15.55
C TYR A 10 -16.70 3.77 14.79
N ASN A 11 -17.96 3.43 14.48
CA ASN A 11 -18.85 4.28 13.71
C ASN A 11 -20.23 4.28 14.33
N VAL A 12 -20.95 5.37 14.12
CA VAL A 12 -22.36 5.51 14.48
C VAL A 12 -23.19 5.83 13.22
N PRO A 13 -24.43 5.34 13.13
CA PRO A 13 -25.33 5.70 12.04
C PRO A 13 -25.76 7.17 12.18
N ILE A 14 -25.88 7.85 11.05
CA ILE A 14 -26.28 9.27 11.00
C ILE A 14 -27.60 9.52 10.26
N ASP A 15 -28.19 8.49 9.66
CA ASP A 15 -29.43 8.55 8.90
C ASP A 15 -30.33 7.35 9.19
N GLU A 16 -31.55 7.40 8.63
CA GLU A 16 -32.44 6.25 8.60
C GLU A 16 -32.01 5.26 7.51
N LYS A 17 -32.33 3.99 7.73
CA LYS A 17 -32.02 2.92 6.77
C LYS A 17 -32.81 3.14 5.48
N LYS A 18 -32.11 3.17 4.33
CA LYS A 18 -32.71 3.22 2.99
C LYS A 18 -32.84 1.81 2.39
N GLN A 19 -33.75 1.64 1.46
CA GLN A 19 -33.85 0.40 0.70
C GLN A 19 -32.61 0.24 -0.19
N GLY A 20 -32.02 -0.95 -0.22
CA GLY A 20 -30.88 -1.28 -1.06
C GLY A 20 -29.52 -0.87 -0.51
N SER A 21 -29.46 -0.29 0.70
CA SER A 21 -28.18 0.04 1.34
C SER A 21 -28.25 -0.01 2.87
N SER A 22 -27.09 -0.06 3.53
CA SER A 22 -26.98 0.15 4.97
C SER A 22 -27.24 1.62 5.33
N GLN A 23 -27.35 1.89 6.64
CA GLN A 23 -27.25 3.25 7.15
C GLN A 23 -25.88 3.86 6.80
N ILE A 24 -25.83 5.19 6.71
CA ILE A 24 -24.58 5.93 6.57
C ILE A 24 -23.89 5.98 7.92
N MET A 25 -22.62 5.61 7.94
CA MET A 25 -21.81 5.47 9.14
C MET A 25 -20.73 6.55 9.17
N ARG A 26 -20.54 7.20 10.31
CA ARG A 26 -19.48 8.21 10.56
C ARG A 26 -18.72 7.91 11.85
N HIS A 27 -17.53 8.48 11.94
CA HIS A 27 -16.76 8.51 13.19
C HIS A 27 -17.58 9.22 14.30
N PRO A 28 -17.65 8.68 15.52
CA PRO A 28 -18.52 9.21 16.59
C PRO A 28 -18.29 10.69 16.93
N ASP A 29 -17.05 11.18 16.87
CA ASP A 29 -16.70 12.56 17.16
C ASP A 29 -17.02 13.54 16.00
N PHE A 30 -17.38 13.02 14.80
CA PHE A 30 -17.61 13.80 13.57
C PHE A 30 -19.01 13.59 12.99
N VAL A 31 -20.01 13.30 13.83
CA VAL A 31 -21.39 13.03 13.41
C VAL A 31 -22.03 14.25 12.72
N LYS A 32 -21.77 15.46 13.21
CA LYS A 32 -22.39 16.70 12.68
C LYS A 32 -21.72 17.20 11.41
N GLU A 33 -20.38 17.15 11.38
CA GLU A 33 -19.57 17.68 10.29
C GLU A 33 -18.31 16.83 10.13
N LEU A 34 -17.88 16.60 8.89
CA LEU A 34 -16.64 15.87 8.60
C LEU A 34 -15.42 16.71 8.94
N GLY A 35 -14.41 16.07 9.54
CA GLY A 35 -13.13 16.70 9.86
C GLY A 35 -12.20 16.74 8.63
N ASN A 36 -12.33 17.76 7.81
CA ASN A 36 -11.68 17.83 6.49
C ASN A 36 -10.27 18.42 6.51
N THR A 37 -9.83 19.04 7.60
CA THR A 37 -8.50 19.66 7.74
C THR A 37 -7.87 19.30 9.07
N PRO A 38 -6.54 19.07 9.12
CA PRO A 38 -5.87 18.70 10.37
C PRO A 38 -5.87 19.83 11.40
N PHE A 39 -5.83 21.10 10.94
CA PHE A 39 -5.95 22.31 11.75
C PHE A 39 -6.74 23.37 10.99
N PRO A 40 -7.50 24.27 11.68
CA PRO A 40 -8.37 25.25 11.01
C PRO A 40 -7.67 26.23 10.06
N ASN A 41 -6.40 26.52 10.29
CA ASN A 41 -5.60 27.44 9.47
C ASN A 41 -4.94 26.77 8.25
N ILE A 42 -5.03 25.45 8.10
CA ILE A 42 -4.45 24.70 6.99
C ILE A 42 -5.54 24.43 5.95
N LYS A 43 -5.48 25.11 4.81
CA LYS A 43 -6.49 25.02 3.75
C LYS A 43 -6.01 24.24 2.52
N ASN A 44 -4.71 24.12 2.33
CA ASN A 44 -4.06 23.43 1.22
C ASN A 44 -2.72 22.81 1.67
N ILE A 45 -2.06 22.05 0.80
CA ILE A 45 -0.78 21.39 1.14
C ILE A 45 0.35 22.43 1.34
N GLN A 46 0.30 23.59 0.66
CA GLN A 46 1.26 24.68 0.88
C GLN A 46 1.22 25.14 2.34
N ASP A 47 0.01 25.39 2.89
CA ASP A 47 -0.16 25.77 4.31
C ASP A 47 0.36 24.67 5.25
N LEU A 48 0.13 23.39 4.90
CA LEU A 48 0.60 22.24 5.66
C LEU A 48 2.14 22.20 5.73
N ILE A 49 2.81 22.38 4.59
CA ILE A 49 4.27 22.41 4.51
C ILE A 49 4.83 23.59 5.33
N LEU A 50 4.23 24.77 5.18
CA LEU A 50 4.65 25.96 5.92
C LEU A 50 4.44 25.80 7.44
N HIS A 51 3.37 25.11 7.84
CA HIS A 51 3.14 24.75 9.25
C HIS A 51 4.27 23.85 9.77
N GLY A 52 4.53 22.70 9.10
CA GLY A 52 5.60 21.79 9.51
C GLY A 52 6.98 22.45 9.56
N TYR A 53 7.31 23.28 8.56
CA TYR A 53 8.53 24.08 8.54
C TYR A 53 8.64 25.06 9.72
N SER A 54 7.52 25.64 10.15
CA SER A 54 7.48 26.60 11.27
C SER A 54 7.75 25.95 12.62
N LEU A 55 7.60 24.62 12.77
CA LEU A 55 7.83 23.92 14.04
C LEU A 55 9.30 23.94 14.43
N ASP A 56 10.20 23.61 13.51
CA ASP A 56 11.65 23.68 13.68
C ASP A 56 12.35 23.58 12.32
N LYS A 57 12.72 24.72 11.76
CA LYS A 57 13.39 24.81 10.45
C LYS A 57 14.78 24.16 10.41
N ASN A 58 15.47 24.10 11.53
CA ASN A 58 16.84 23.55 11.64
C ASN A 58 16.85 22.04 11.90
N LYS A 59 15.68 21.44 12.11
CA LYS A 59 15.58 20.02 12.38
C LYS A 59 16.00 19.20 11.16
N GLU A 60 16.71 18.11 11.41
CA GLU A 60 16.98 17.05 10.44
C GLU A 60 15.67 16.50 9.91
N PHE A 61 15.55 16.40 8.58
CA PHE A 61 14.28 16.06 7.94
C PHE A 61 14.41 14.90 6.95
N LEU A 62 15.14 15.03 5.85
CA LEU A 62 15.29 13.99 4.84
C LEU A 62 16.66 13.31 4.94
N GLY A 63 16.65 11.99 5.15
CA GLY A 63 17.85 11.19 5.39
C GLY A 63 18.18 10.25 4.23
N THR A 64 19.39 10.32 3.73
CA THR A 64 19.94 9.41 2.71
C THR A 64 20.97 8.48 3.35
N LEU A 65 20.91 7.19 3.03
CA LEU A 65 21.88 6.22 3.55
C LEU A 65 23.23 6.38 2.86
N ASN A 66 24.25 6.71 3.64
CA ASN A 66 25.64 6.66 3.17
C ASN A 66 26.09 5.20 3.16
N GLN A 67 26.26 4.63 1.96
CA GLN A 67 26.61 3.22 1.78
C GLN A 67 28.01 2.86 2.32
N LYS A 68 28.92 3.83 2.47
CA LYS A 68 30.28 3.57 2.98
C LYS A 68 30.29 3.45 4.50
N THR A 69 29.52 4.31 5.19
CA THR A 69 29.46 4.35 6.65
C THR A 69 28.31 3.55 7.24
N ASN A 70 27.34 3.16 6.42
CA ASN A 70 26.07 2.55 6.80
C ASN A 70 25.29 3.41 7.83
N GLN A 71 25.39 4.74 7.69
CA GLN A 71 24.68 5.71 8.52
C GLN A 71 23.85 6.64 7.65
N TYR A 72 22.73 7.14 8.20
CA TYR A 72 21.91 8.14 7.52
C TYR A 72 22.49 9.53 7.73
N GLU A 73 22.60 10.26 6.63
CA GLU A 73 22.95 11.68 6.57
C GLU A 73 21.68 12.46 6.26
N TYR A 74 21.37 13.43 7.12
CA TYR A 74 20.12 14.19 7.02
C TYR A 74 20.37 15.61 6.54
N ILE A 75 19.51 16.10 5.64
CA ILE A 75 19.38 17.53 5.36
C ILE A 75 18.25 18.11 6.22
N THR A 76 18.40 19.40 6.58
CA THR A 76 17.43 20.10 7.44
C THR A 76 16.17 20.50 6.67
N TYR A 77 15.10 20.79 7.39
CA TYR A 77 13.88 21.33 6.81
C TYR A 77 14.14 22.65 6.05
N ASP A 78 15.02 23.52 6.57
CA ASP A 78 15.41 24.78 5.91
C ASP A 78 16.13 24.54 4.59
N THR A 79 17.02 23.54 4.53
CA THR A 79 17.67 23.12 3.29
C THR A 79 16.66 22.63 2.27
N VAL A 80 15.71 21.79 2.69
CA VAL A 80 14.63 21.27 1.82
C VAL A 80 13.78 22.41 1.27
N MET A 81 13.36 23.36 2.10
CA MET A 81 12.56 24.51 1.69
C MET A 81 13.28 25.41 0.72
N THR A 82 14.57 25.65 0.96
CA THR A 82 15.44 26.44 0.05
C THR A 82 15.55 25.76 -1.30
N GLN A 83 15.88 24.48 -1.34
CA GLN A 83 15.98 23.71 -2.59
C GLN A 83 14.64 23.64 -3.32
N ALA A 84 13.52 23.42 -2.61
CA ALA A 84 12.21 23.36 -3.21
C ALA A 84 11.80 24.67 -3.89
N LYS A 85 12.04 25.82 -3.24
CA LYS A 85 11.79 27.14 -3.83
C LYS A 85 12.71 27.38 -5.04
N SER A 86 13.97 26.99 -4.96
CA SER A 86 14.93 27.15 -6.07
C SER A 86 14.51 26.33 -7.28
N ILE A 87 14.22 25.04 -7.13
CA ILE A 87 13.86 24.19 -8.27
C ILE A 87 12.53 24.61 -8.90
N ALA A 88 11.52 24.98 -8.11
CA ALA A 88 10.25 25.47 -8.63
C ALA A 88 10.42 26.79 -9.40
N SER A 89 11.25 27.70 -8.90
CA SER A 89 11.57 28.97 -9.58
C SER A 89 12.31 28.73 -10.88
N ALA A 90 13.27 27.80 -10.92
CA ALA A 90 13.96 27.41 -12.14
C ALA A 90 13.00 26.89 -13.22
N LEU A 91 12.06 26.00 -12.85
CA LEU A 91 11.05 25.47 -13.77
C LEU A 91 10.22 26.58 -14.43
N GLN A 92 9.77 27.54 -13.65
CA GLN A 92 8.96 28.66 -14.15
C GLN A 92 9.79 29.66 -14.97
N ASN A 93 10.97 30.06 -14.44
CA ASN A 93 11.84 31.04 -15.12
C ASN A 93 12.35 30.54 -16.48
N LEU A 94 12.56 29.24 -16.64
CA LEU A 94 13.00 28.60 -17.88
C LEU A 94 11.82 28.09 -18.73
N SER A 95 10.57 28.33 -18.32
CA SER A 95 9.35 27.90 -19.04
C SER A 95 9.35 26.39 -19.36
N LEU A 96 9.79 25.56 -18.39
CA LEU A 96 9.89 24.11 -18.57
C LEU A 96 8.57 23.36 -18.35
N LEU A 97 7.57 24.02 -17.78
CA LEU A 97 6.28 23.39 -17.45
C LEU A 97 5.29 23.47 -18.62
N LYS A 98 4.54 22.39 -18.81
CA LYS A 98 3.36 22.43 -19.67
C LYS A 98 2.16 22.96 -18.88
N GLU A 99 1.54 24.00 -19.38
CA GLU A 99 0.27 24.51 -18.89
C GLU A 99 -0.88 23.90 -19.70
N VAL A 100 -1.86 23.34 -18.99
CA VAL A 100 -3.15 22.91 -19.56
C VAL A 100 -4.21 23.82 -18.95
N LYS A 101 -4.76 24.72 -19.77
CA LYS A 101 -5.80 25.65 -19.36
C LYS A 101 -7.18 25.04 -19.62
N ASP A 102 -8.13 25.37 -18.76
CA ASP A 102 -9.56 25.05 -18.92
C ASP A 102 -9.90 23.55 -18.98
N TYR A 103 -9.10 22.68 -18.34
CA TYR A 103 -9.53 21.31 -18.16
C TYR A 103 -10.49 21.20 -16.98
N LYS A 104 -11.80 21.10 -17.24
CA LYS A 104 -12.86 20.99 -16.20
C LYS A 104 -12.73 22.03 -15.06
N ASN A 105 -12.39 23.26 -15.40
CA ASN A 105 -12.11 24.36 -14.46
C ASN A 105 -10.82 24.19 -13.64
N TYR A 106 -9.92 23.30 -14.02
CA TYR A 106 -8.58 23.18 -13.44
C TYR A 106 -7.54 23.83 -14.35
N GLU A 107 -6.64 24.59 -13.74
CA GLU A 107 -5.38 25.02 -14.35
C GLU A 107 -4.28 24.04 -13.92
N LEU A 108 -3.75 23.26 -14.87
CA LEU A 108 -2.75 22.25 -14.59
C LEU A 108 -1.38 22.69 -15.09
N LYS A 109 -0.36 22.61 -14.25
CA LYS A 109 1.06 22.79 -14.62
C LYS A 109 1.76 21.46 -14.40
N LEU A 110 1.84 20.66 -15.47
CA LEU A 110 2.23 19.26 -15.38
C LEU A 110 3.76 19.09 -15.39
N VAL A 111 4.26 18.27 -14.47
CA VAL A 111 5.66 17.82 -14.44
C VAL A 111 5.73 16.35 -14.04
N GLY A 112 6.51 15.56 -14.76
CA GLY A 112 6.72 14.15 -14.48
C GLY A 112 7.79 13.92 -13.41
N ILE A 113 7.75 12.77 -12.78
CA ILE A 113 8.85 12.26 -11.97
C ILE A 113 8.98 10.75 -12.15
N TYR A 114 10.20 10.30 -12.49
CA TYR A 114 10.51 8.91 -12.75
C TYR A 114 11.82 8.54 -12.05
N ALA A 115 11.71 8.16 -10.79
CA ALA A 115 12.83 7.76 -9.94
C ALA A 115 12.35 6.91 -8.76
N LYS A 116 13.24 6.11 -8.17
CA LYS A 116 13.03 5.48 -6.87
C LYS A 116 12.95 6.53 -5.76
N ASN A 117 12.48 6.11 -4.57
CA ASN A 117 12.42 6.96 -3.39
C ASN A 117 13.80 7.53 -3.06
N ARG A 118 13.88 8.85 -2.92
CA ARG A 118 15.09 9.61 -2.60
C ARG A 118 14.75 11.02 -2.10
N ALA A 119 15.68 11.69 -1.47
CA ALA A 119 15.46 13.03 -0.91
C ALA A 119 15.02 14.04 -1.98
N GLU A 120 15.66 14.04 -3.14
CA GLU A 120 15.35 14.97 -4.25
C GLU A 120 13.95 14.74 -4.82
N TRP A 121 13.42 13.51 -4.74
CA TRP A 121 12.03 13.21 -5.09
C TRP A 121 11.07 14.02 -4.19
N ILE A 122 11.29 13.98 -2.87
CA ILE A 122 10.45 14.73 -1.91
C ILE A 122 10.66 16.24 -2.03
N VAL A 123 11.90 16.70 -2.25
CA VAL A 123 12.16 18.13 -2.51
C VAL A 123 11.38 18.61 -3.74
N SER A 124 11.35 17.82 -4.82
CA SER A 124 10.59 18.14 -6.03
C SER A 124 9.08 18.12 -5.80
N ASP A 125 8.58 17.18 -4.96
CA ASP A 125 7.16 17.09 -4.60
C ASP A 125 6.72 18.29 -3.73
N ILE A 126 7.54 18.69 -2.76
CA ILE A 126 7.34 19.89 -1.95
C ILE A 126 7.37 21.14 -2.84
N ALA A 127 8.31 21.22 -3.80
CA ALA A 127 8.39 22.32 -4.75
C ALA A 127 7.08 22.47 -5.54
N ASN A 128 6.56 21.36 -6.05
CA ASN A 128 5.31 21.34 -6.80
C ASN A 128 4.10 21.74 -5.94
N ALA A 129 4.04 21.22 -4.71
CA ALA A 129 2.96 21.57 -3.77
C ALA A 129 2.99 23.06 -3.38
N LEU A 130 4.19 23.65 -3.21
CA LEU A 130 4.35 25.06 -2.86
C LEU A 130 3.93 26.01 -3.98
N TYR A 131 4.12 25.62 -5.26
CA TYR A 131 3.88 26.50 -6.42
C TYR A 131 2.67 26.08 -7.26
N GLY A 132 1.91 25.09 -6.81
CA GLY A 132 0.69 24.62 -7.48
C GLY A 132 0.96 23.88 -8.78
N TYR A 133 2.11 23.19 -8.88
CA TYR A 133 2.39 22.32 -10.02
C TYR A 133 1.83 20.93 -9.77
N THR A 134 1.32 20.28 -10.82
CA THR A 134 0.72 18.96 -10.74
C THR A 134 1.76 17.88 -11.08
N MET A 135 2.11 17.08 -10.09
CA MET A 135 3.04 15.96 -10.26
C MET A 135 2.40 14.79 -11.00
N VAL A 136 3.12 14.24 -11.99
CA VAL A 136 2.79 13.00 -12.69
C VAL A 136 3.86 11.94 -12.38
N PRO A 137 3.71 11.17 -11.30
CA PRO A 137 4.69 10.18 -10.91
C PRO A 137 4.58 8.91 -11.74
N LEU A 138 5.74 8.40 -12.18
CA LEU A 138 5.89 7.12 -12.84
C LEU A 138 6.58 6.13 -11.90
N TYR A 139 6.08 4.90 -11.83
CA TYR A 139 6.74 3.84 -11.07
C TYR A 139 8.04 3.43 -11.75
N ASP A 140 9.10 3.29 -10.98
CA ASP A 140 10.44 2.89 -11.45
C ASP A 140 10.49 1.50 -12.11
N SER A 141 9.47 0.68 -11.85
CA SER A 141 9.28 -0.66 -12.43
C SER A 141 8.49 -0.68 -13.74
N LEU A 142 7.98 0.47 -14.21
CA LEU A 142 7.25 0.53 -15.48
C LEU A 142 8.20 0.23 -16.66
N GLY A 143 7.75 -0.67 -17.53
CA GLY A 143 8.42 -0.94 -18.79
C GLY A 143 8.16 0.15 -19.84
N PRO A 144 8.95 0.17 -20.94
CA PRO A 144 8.89 1.21 -21.97
C PRO A 144 7.51 1.48 -22.57
N GLU A 145 6.68 0.44 -22.74
CA GLU A 145 5.32 0.59 -23.31
C GLU A 145 4.38 1.33 -22.36
N SER A 146 4.38 0.96 -21.08
CA SER A 146 3.56 1.63 -20.05
C SER A 146 4.00 3.08 -19.85
N ILE A 147 5.31 3.35 -19.93
CA ILE A 147 5.85 4.71 -19.86
C ILE A 147 5.38 5.53 -21.05
N SER A 148 5.51 4.99 -22.28
CA SER A 148 5.04 5.67 -23.50
C SER A 148 3.55 6.02 -23.37
N TYR A 149 2.73 5.10 -22.87
CA TYR A 149 1.32 5.37 -22.64
C TYR A 149 1.09 6.53 -21.66
N VAL A 150 1.77 6.53 -20.49
CA VAL A 150 1.59 7.60 -19.49
C VAL A 150 2.09 8.95 -20.03
N LEU A 151 3.20 8.98 -20.75
CA LEU A 151 3.71 10.20 -21.40
C LEU A 151 2.71 10.77 -22.41
N GLY A 152 2.16 9.93 -23.29
CA GLY A 152 1.17 10.33 -24.28
C GLY A 152 -0.16 10.78 -23.67
N HIS A 153 -0.64 10.06 -22.67
CA HIS A 153 -1.89 10.37 -21.99
C HIS A 153 -1.80 11.67 -21.17
N SER A 154 -0.75 11.84 -20.36
CA SER A 154 -0.53 13.06 -19.57
C SER A 154 -0.07 14.24 -20.42
N GLY A 155 0.73 13.98 -21.45
CA GLY A 155 1.32 15.00 -22.29
C GLY A 155 2.33 15.89 -21.56
N ILE A 156 3.04 15.36 -20.55
CA ILE A 156 4.10 16.09 -19.85
C ILE A 156 5.26 16.44 -20.80
N THR A 157 5.80 17.64 -20.65
CA THR A 157 6.96 18.10 -21.42
C THR A 157 8.27 18.02 -20.67
N THR A 158 8.21 17.91 -19.33
CA THR A 158 9.37 17.86 -18.44
C THR A 158 9.20 16.75 -17.42
N CYS A 159 10.30 16.00 -17.15
CA CYS A 159 10.31 14.91 -16.20
C CYS A 159 11.60 14.91 -15.37
N TYR A 160 11.46 14.85 -14.04
CA TYR A 160 12.57 14.54 -13.15
C TYR A 160 12.94 13.07 -13.27
N CYS A 161 14.21 12.73 -13.42
CA CYS A 161 14.64 11.36 -13.65
C CYS A 161 15.92 10.99 -12.89
N SER A 162 16.01 9.75 -12.46
CA SER A 162 17.29 9.09 -12.14
C SER A 162 17.96 8.58 -13.41
N THR A 163 19.27 8.35 -13.40
CA THR A 163 20.00 7.83 -14.57
C THR A 163 19.45 6.47 -15.07
N PRO A 164 19.08 5.49 -14.22
CA PRO A 164 18.42 4.26 -14.69
C PRO A 164 17.08 4.52 -15.38
N SER A 165 16.32 5.52 -14.93
CA SER A 165 15.05 5.90 -15.56
C SER A 165 15.29 6.53 -16.95
N ILE A 166 16.34 7.34 -17.11
CA ILE A 166 16.74 7.89 -18.41
C ILE A 166 17.13 6.76 -19.38
N GLN A 167 17.84 5.74 -18.91
CA GLN A 167 18.15 4.55 -19.70
C GLN A 167 16.89 3.81 -20.19
N THR A 168 15.85 3.75 -19.37
CA THR A 168 14.56 3.17 -19.77
C THR A 168 13.86 4.06 -20.80
N LEU A 169 13.83 5.37 -20.59
CA LEU A 169 13.30 6.36 -21.55
C LEU A 169 14.01 6.30 -22.89
N SER A 170 15.32 6.08 -22.90
CA SER A 170 16.10 5.98 -24.15
C SER A 170 15.68 4.79 -25.02
N LYS A 171 15.13 3.74 -24.42
CA LYS A 171 14.60 2.53 -25.08
C LYS A 171 13.10 2.62 -25.39
N THR A 172 12.41 3.62 -24.84
CA THR A 172 10.98 3.83 -25.07
C THR A 172 10.74 4.30 -26.49
N LYS A 173 9.83 3.64 -27.21
CA LYS A 173 9.59 3.88 -28.65
C LYS A 173 9.16 5.32 -28.92
N ASP A 174 8.18 5.81 -28.21
CA ASP A 174 7.63 7.16 -28.35
C ASP A 174 7.68 7.91 -27.01
N LEU A 175 8.33 9.08 -27.02
CA LEU A 175 8.42 9.98 -25.87
C LEU A 175 7.36 11.09 -25.94
N HIS A 176 6.52 11.10 -26.98
CA HIS A 176 5.45 12.06 -27.20
C HIS A 176 5.92 13.52 -27.05
N GLU A 177 5.36 14.26 -26.10
CA GLU A 177 5.68 15.67 -25.90
C GLU A 177 6.86 15.90 -24.92
N LEU A 178 7.53 14.86 -24.42
CA LEU A 178 8.67 15.01 -23.51
C LEU A 178 9.85 15.67 -24.20
N LYS A 179 10.24 16.85 -23.73
CA LYS A 179 11.33 17.70 -24.29
C LYS A 179 12.46 17.91 -23.29
N ASN A 180 12.19 17.84 -22.01
CA ASN A 180 13.15 18.17 -20.97
C ASN A 180 13.21 17.04 -19.92
N ILE A 181 14.42 16.67 -19.56
CA ILE A 181 14.71 15.79 -18.42
C ILE A 181 15.51 16.59 -17.41
N ILE A 182 15.12 16.50 -16.14
CA ILE A 182 15.89 17.03 -15.02
C ILE A 182 16.52 15.83 -14.32
N ALA A 183 17.80 15.64 -14.54
CA ALA A 183 18.55 14.50 -14.06
C ALA A 183 19.03 14.74 -12.61
N TYR A 184 18.67 13.83 -11.71
CA TYR A 184 19.13 13.85 -10.32
C TYR A 184 20.59 13.44 -10.18
N ASP A 185 21.06 12.57 -11.07
CA ASP A 185 22.39 11.99 -11.06
C ASP A 185 23.18 12.47 -12.28
N GLU A 186 24.52 12.32 -12.26
CA GLU A 186 25.33 12.51 -13.46
C GLU A 186 24.89 11.54 -14.56
N VAL A 187 24.72 12.05 -15.76
CA VAL A 187 24.30 11.27 -16.93
C VAL A 187 25.50 11.03 -17.83
N PRO A 188 25.80 9.78 -18.22
CA PRO A 188 26.87 9.46 -19.17
C PRO A 188 26.72 10.22 -20.50
N ALA A 189 27.83 10.66 -21.10
CA ALA A 189 27.82 11.49 -22.29
C ALA A 189 27.11 10.82 -23.47
N ASP A 190 27.31 9.53 -23.69
CA ASP A 190 26.65 8.73 -24.71
C ASP A 190 25.13 8.73 -24.57
N LEU A 191 24.64 8.65 -23.33
CA LEU A 191 23.21 8.71 -23.03
C LEU A 191 22.65 10.13 -23.22
N GLN A 192 23.43 11.17 -22.88
CA GLN A 192 23.07 12.57 -23.18
C GLN A 192 22.92 12.81 -24.69
N ASP A 193 23.90 12.37 -25.49
CA ASP A 193 23.88 12.50 -26.94
C ASP A 193 22.72 11.73 -27.56
N LEU A 194 22.44 10.52 -27.05
CA LEU A 194 21.29 9.72 -27.50
C LEU A 194 19.97 10.47 -27.23
N MET A 195 19.75 10.98 -26.02
CA MET A 195 18.52 11.71 -25.69
C MET A 195 18.41 13.02 -26.50
N LYS A 196 19.51 13.74 -26.71
CA LYS A 196 19.56 14.93 -27.54
C LYS A 196 19.20 14.62 -29.00
N SER A 197 19.67 13.50 -29.56
CA SER A 197 19.30 13.06 -30.92
C SER A 197 17.80 12.76 -31.07
N ARG A 198 17.12 12.47 -29.94
CA ARG A 198 15.66 12.26 -29.84
C ARG A 198 14.89 13.55 -29.53
N GLY A 199 15.55 14.72 -29.52
CA GLY A 199 14.93 16.02 -29.26
C GLY A 199 14.68 16.31 -27.78
N VAL A 200 15.35 15.60 -26.86
CA VAL A 200 15.21 15.78 -25.42
C VAL A 200 16.45 16.44 -24.83
N THR A 201 16.27 17.56 -24.15
CA THR A 201 17.32 18.27 -23.41
C THR A 201 17.43 17.75 -21.99
N ILE A 202 18.66 17.49 -21.54
CA ILE A 202 18.92 17.08 -20.14
C ILE A 202 19.49 18.27 -19.38
N TYR A 203 18.87 18.61 -18.27
CA TYR A 203 19.33 19.57 -17.27
C TYR A 203 19.80 18.82 -16.04
N GLN A 204 20.92 19.24 -15.46
CA GLN A 204 21.34 18.72 -14.17
C GLN A 204 20.52 19.38 -13.03
N TYR A 205 19.99 18.59 -12.12
CA TYR A 205 19.22 19.08 -10.98
C TYR A 205 19.99 20.10 -10.15
N SER A 206 21.29 19.83 -9.88
CA SER A 206 22.18 20.75 -9.16
C SER A 206 22.35 22.10 -9.84
N GLU A 207 22.45 22.14 -11.17
CA GLU A 207 22.54 23.40 -11.93
C GLU A 207 21.23 24.19 -11.87
N LEU A 208 20.09 23.50 -11.90
CA LEU A 208 18.78 24.16 -11.79
C LEU A 208 18.55 24.72 -10.40
N LEU A 209 19.06 24.08 -9.34
CA LEU A 209 19.04 24.63 -7.97
C LEU A 209 19.80 25.97 -7.92
N VAL A 210 20.98 26.05 -8.52
CA VAL A 210 21.78 27.31 -8.60
C VAL A 210 21.02 28.38 -9.39
N LYS A 211 20.59 28.07 -10.60
CA LYS A 211 19.84 29.01 -11.46
C LYS A 211 18.56 29.52 -10.81
N GLY A 212 17.83 28.62 -10.16
CA GLY A 212 16.58 29.00 -9.48
C GLY A 212 16.82 29.86 -8.23
N SER A 213 17.96 29.69 -7.54
CA SER A 213 18.32 30.51 -6.37
C SER A 213 18.64 31.96 -6.72
N GLU A 214 19.03 32.25 -7.98
CA GLU A 214 19.30 33.61 -8.44
C GLU A 214 18.03 34.49 -8.55
N ASN A 215 16.85 33.86 -8.75
CA ASN A 215 15.59 34.57 -8.86
C ASN A 215 14.45 33.70 -8.26
N ILE A 216 14.35 33.71 -6.93
CA ILE A 216 13.29 33.00 -6.19
C ILE A 216 11.96 33.72 -6.38
N LEU A 217 10.97 32.99 -6.92
CA LEU A 217 9.62 33.51 -7.11
C LEU A 217 8.85 33.55 -5.76
N PRO A 218 7.96 34.53 -5.58
CA PRO A 218 7.05 34.52 -4.44
C PRO A 218 6.11 33.31 -4.48
N LEU A 219 5.70 32.82 -3.29
CA LEU A 219 4.72 31.76 -3.21
C LEU A 219 3.35 32.26 -3.75
N PRO A 220 2.70 31.53 -4.66
CA PRO A 220 1.36 31.88 -5.12
C PRO A 220 0.31 31.60 -4.05
N THR A 221 -0.86 32.22 -4.17
CA THR A 221 -2.04 31.82 -3.41
C THR A 221 -2.68 30.62 -4.09
N LEU A 222 -2.80 29.49 -3.37
CA LEU A 222 -3.33 28.25 -3.92
C LEU A 222 -4.74 27.94 -3.40
N SER A 223 -5.57 27.44 -4.31
CA SER A 223 -6.90 26.91 -3.98
C SER A 223 -6.78 25.51 -3.35
N PRO A 224 -7.66 25.15 -2.41
CA PRO A 224 -7.81 23.75 -1.98
C PRO A 224 -8.10 22.77 -3.13
N ASN A 225 -8.72 23.26 -4.21
CA ASN A 225 -9.05 22.47 -5.39
C ASN A 225 -7.89 22.35 -6.39
N THR A 226 -6.74 23.00 -6.16
CA THR A 226 -5.54 22.82 -7.00
C THR A 226 -5.19 21.34 -7.07
N ILE A 227 -4.96 20.79 -8.27
CA ILE A 227 -4.59 19.40 -8.45
C ILE A 227 -3.12 19.21 -8.06
N PHE A 228 -2.91 18.44 -7.00
CA PHE A 228 -1.58 18.13 -6.49
C PHE A 228 -0.86 17.08 -7.35
N THR A 229 -1.59 16.03 -7.74
CA THR A 229 -0.98 14.92 -8.47
C THR A 229 -1.98 14.12 -9.30
N PHE A 230 -1.47 13.46 -10.33
CA PHE A 230 -2.13 12.31 -10.95
C PHE A 230 -1.53 11.03 -10.37
N SER A 231 -2.34 10.17 -9.79
CA SER A 231 -1.90 8.84 -9.37
C SER A 231 -2.38 7.81 -10.40
N TYR A 232 -1.45 7.25 -11.18
CA TYR A 232 -1.81 6.25 -12.17
C TYR A 232 -2.04 4.90 -11.52
N THR A 233 -3.25 4.36 -11.72
CA THR A 233 -3.65 3.04 -11.23
C THR A 233 -3.69 2.05 -12.37
N SER A 234 -3.22 0.82 -12.14
CA SER A 234 -3.41 -0.29 -13.08
C SER A 234 -4.89 -0.67 -13.05
N GLY A 235 -5.64 -0.27 -14.07
CA GLY A 235 -7.01 -0.75 -14.25
C GLY A 235 -7.04 -2.28 -14.37
N THR A 236 -8.08 -2.91 -13.86
CA THR A 236 -8.29 -4.38 -13.98
C THR A 236 -8.53 -4.83 -15.43
N THR A 237 -8.75 -3.91 -16.36
CA THR A 237 -9.23 -4.20 -17.72
C THR A 237 -8.62 -3.33 -18.82
N GLY A 238 -7.43 -2.73 -18.61
CA GLY A 238 -6.88 -1.88 -19.68
C GLY A 238 -5.70 -0.99 -19.26
N ASN A 239 -5.51 0.08 -20.00
CA ASN A 239 -4.45 1.05 -19.77
C ASN A 239 -4.55 1.71 -18.38
N PRO A 240 -3.43 2.13 -17.78
CA PRO A 240 -3.42 2.84 -16.51
C PRO A 240 -4.26 4.14 -16.56
N LYS A 241 -5.05 4.39 -15.49
CA LYS A 241 -5.89 5.58 -15.36
C LYS A 241 -5.25 6.59 -14.43
N GLY A 242 -5.20 7.86 -14.83
CA GLY A 242 -4.66 8.93 -14.01
C GLY A 242 -5.71 9.51 -13.06
N ALA A 243 -5.73 9.06 -11.81
CA ALA A 243 -6.60 9.61 -10.78
C ALA A 243 -6.12 11.02 -10.38
N MET A 244 -6.96 12.04 -10.56
CA MET A 244 -6.66 13.43 -10.19
C MET A 244 -6.91 13.63 -8.70
N ILE A 245 -5.88 14.01 -7.97
CA ILE A 245 -5.93 14.20 -6.51
C ILE A 245 -5.60 15.66 -6.21
N SER A 246 -6.52 16.37 -5.56
CA SER A 246 -6.36 17.78 -5.19
C SER A 246 -5.74 17.95 -3.81
N HIS A 247 -5.35 19.20 -3.49
CA HIS A 247 -4.87 19.55 -2.16
C HIS A 247 -5.89 19.21 -1.07
N LYS A 248 -7.20 19.48 -1.30
CA LYS A 248 -8.26 19.16 -0.31
C LYS A 248 -8.39 17.66 -0.07
N ASN A 249 -8.20 16.82 -1.12
CA ASN A 249 -8.31 15.38 -0.96
C ASN A 249 -7.23 14.85 0.00
N ILE A 250 -5.97 15.25 -0.22
CA ILE A 250 -4.85 14.87 0.68
C ILE A 250 -5.07 15.41 2.10
N LEU A 251 -5.50 16.68 2.24
CA LEU A 251 -5.74 17.26 3.57
C LEU A 251 -6.81 16.50 4.35
N SER A 252 -7.89 16.07 3.67
CA SER A 252 -8.95 15.30 4.30
C SER A 252 -8.44 13.95 4.81
N SER A 253 -7.59 13.25 4.04
CA SER A 253 -6.95 12.01 4.47
C SER A 253 -5.96 12.23 5.62
N VAL A 254 -5.14 13.29 5.55
CA VAL A 254 -4.22 13.66 6.64
C VAL A 254 -5.00 14.04 7.91
N SER A 255 -6.12 14.76 7.78
CA SER A 255 -7.01 15.06 8.90
C SER A 255 -7.56 13.78 9.52
N GLY A 256 -7.99 12.83 8.70
CA GLY A 256 -8.43 11.51 9.15
C GLY A 256 -7.39 10.79 10.00
N HIS A 257 -6.14 10.79 9.55
CA HIS A 257 -5.01 10.24 10.30
C HIS A 257 -4.75 11.00 11.61
N MET A 258 -4.70 12.33 11.57
CA MET A 258 -4.39 13.18 12.73
C MET A 258 -5.49 13.15 13.80
N ASN A 259 -6.73 12.85 13.42
CA ASN A 259 -7.85 12.67 14.34
C ASN A 259 -8.01 11.23 14.84
N SER A 260 -7.20 10.28 14.32
CA SER A 260 -7.15 8.91 14.82
C SER A 260 -6.24 8.79 16.05
N ASP A 261 -6.22 7.60 16.67
CA ASP A 261 -5.29 7.30 17.78
C ASP A 261 -3.86 7.02 17.30
N VAL A 262 -3.68 6.80 15.99
CA VAL A 262 -2.40 6.37 15.36
C VAL A 262 -1.62 7.60 14.89
N LYS A 263 -1.47 8.61 15.74
CA LYS A 263 -0.87 9.92 15.39
C LYS A 263 0.64 9.84 15.24
N PHE A 264 1.15 10.50 14.19
CA PHE A 264 2.57 10.80 14.07
C PHE A 264 2.93 12.02 14.92
N VAL A 265 4.17 12.06 15.35
CA VAL A 265 4.73 13.16 16.15
C VAL A 265 6.08 13.58 15.58
N SER A 266 6.55 14.77 15.96
CA SER A 266 7.75 15.34 15.38
C SER A 266 9.02 14.50 15.66
N SER A 267 9.06 13.73 16.74
CA SER A 267 10.18 12.83 17.05
C SER A 267 10.21 11.53 16.28
N ASP A 268 9.24 11.32 15.36
CA ASP A 268 9.19 10.10 14.57
C ASP A 268 10.18 10.08 13.43
N ILE A 269 10.58 8.85 13.08
CA ILE A 269 11.37 8.52 11.91
C ILE A 269 10.56 7.51 11.08
N HIS A 270 10.21 7.90 9.85
CA HIS A 270 9.61 7.03 8.85
C HIS A 270 10.69 6.50 7.90
N LEU A 271 10.70 5.18 7.63
CA LEU A 271 11.52 4.61 6.57
C LEU A 271 10.69 4.50 5.29
N SER A 272 10.98 5.37 4.33
CA SER A 272 10.29 5.44 3.03
C SER A 272 10.88 4.39 2.07
N TYR A 273 10.18 3.27 1.92
CA TYR A 273 10.56 2.18 1.00
C TYR A 273 9.40 1.72 0.10
N LEU A 274 8.15 2.00 0.48
CA LEU A 274 7.02 1.80 -0.42
C LEU A 274 7.12 2.82 -1.56
N PRO A 275 6.70 2.49 -2.79
CA PRO A 275 6.87 3.39 -3.93
C PRO A 275 6.18 4.74 -3.71
N LEU A 276 6.90 5.86 -3.83
CA LEU A 276 6.37 7.22 -3.73
C LEU A 276 5.28 7.55 -4.79
N PRO A 277 5.27 6.96 -6.00
CA PRO A 277 4.12 7.09 -6.90
C PRO A 277 2.81 6.55 -6.33
N HIS A 278 2.87 5.64 -5.34
CA HIS A 278 1.67 5.08 -4.71
C HIS A 278 1.11 6.05 -3.67
N ILE A 279 -0.20 6.30 -3.72
CA ILE A 279 -0.86 7.28 -2.85
C ILE A 279 -0.66 7.00 -1.35
N PHE A 280 -0.55 5.73 -0.95
CA PHE A 280 -0.32 5.36 0.44
C PHE A 280 0.98 5.92 0.99
N GLU A 281 2.10 5.74 0.28
CA GLU A 281 3.40 6.28 0.69
C GLU A 281 3.42 7.81 0.64
N ARG A 282 2.78 8.43 -0.37
CA ARG A 282 2.68 9.89 -0.45
C ARG A 282 1.88 10.50 0.68
N PHE A 283 0.71 9.91 1.00
CA PHE A 283 -0.11 10.30 2.13
C PHE A 283 0.69 10.27 3.45
N VAL A 284 1.46 9.19 3.68
CA VAL A 284 2.32 9.06 4.86
C VAL A 284 3.39 10.14 4.91
N ASN A 285 4.06 10.41 3.77
CA ASN A 285 5.05 11.47 3.70
C ASN A 285 4.44 12.85 3.99
N VAL A 286 3.28 13.18 3.42
CA VAL A 286 2.58 14.46 3.71
C VAL A 286 2.20 14.56 5.20
N SER A 287 1.82 13.44 5.82
CA SER A 287 1.59 13.39 7.27
C SER A 287 2.88 13.66 8.08
N CYS A 288 4.03 13.16 7.62
CA CYS A 288 5.34 13.47 8.20
C CYS A 288 5.70 14.96 8.04
N TRP A 289 5.41 15.56 6.87
CA TRP A 289 5.66 16.99 6.64
C TRP A 289 4.89 17.88 7.60
N LEU A 290 3.63 17.54 7.88
CA LEU A 290 2.78 18.29 8.81
C LEU A 290 3.38 18.39 10.21
N VAL A 291 3.90 17.29 10.73
CA VAL A 291 4.41 17.21 12.12
C VAL A 291 5.92 17.43 12.22
N GLY A 292 6.59 17.64 11.10
CA GLY A 292 8.06 17.76 11.06
C GLY A 292 8.79 16.48 11.46
N ALA A 293 8.23 15.30 11.15
CA ALA A 293 8.87 13.99 11.37
C ALA A 293 9.98 13.75 10.33
N GLN A 294 11.00 12.98 10.70
CA GLN A 294 12.08 12.59 9.80
C GLN A 294 11.63 11.52 8.81
N VAL A 295 12.13 11.60 7.57
CA VAL A 295 11.94 10.58 6.53
C VAL A 295 13.30 10.07 6.09
N ALA A 296 13.57 8.79 6.31
CA ALA A 296 14.77 8.09 5.86
C ALA A 296 14.44 7.28 4.59
N PHE A 297 15.28 7.33 3.56
CA PHE A 297 15.05 6.57 2.33
C PHE A 297 15.83 5.26 2.35
N PHE A 298 15.17 4.17 1.93
CA PHE A 298 15.85 2.88 1.80
C PHE A 298 16.93 2.89 0.71
N SER A 299 17.81 1.90 0.70
CA SER A 299 18.93 1.77 -0.26
C SER A 299 18.51 1.59 -1.73
N GLY A 300 17.20 1.43 -2.00
CA GLY A 300 16.66 1.13 -3.33
C GLY A 300 16.60 -0.36 -3.67
N GLU A 301 17.04 -1.23 -2.76
CA GLU A 301 17.03 -2.68 -2.91
C GLU A 301 16.18 -3.35 -1.82
N ILE A 302 15.05 -3.93 -2.20
CA ILE A 302 14.12 -4.57 -1.25
C ILE A 302 14.74 -5.77 -0.50
N THR A 303 15.75 -6.39 -1.06
CA THR A 303 16.51 -7.49 -0.42
C THR A 303 17.35 -7.01 0.76
N LYS A 304 17.75 -5.72 0.77
CA LYS A 304 18.51 -5.07 1.83
C LYS A 304 17.62 -4.36 2.85
N LEU A 305 16.30 -4.41 2.71
CA LEU A 305 15.36 -3.67 3.57
C LEU A 305 15.57 -3.95 5.07
N LYS A 306 15.95 -5.17 5.43
CA LYS A 306 16.26 -5.50 6.83
C LYS A 306 17.45 -4.70 7.37
N ASP A 307 18.48 -4.50 6.54
CA ASP A 307 19.67 -3.74 6.91
C ASP A 307 19.35 -2.24 6.95
N ASP A 308 18.53 -1.76 6.01
CA ASP A 308 18.03 -0.39 6.01
C ASP A 308 17.20 -0.09 7.27
N ILE A 309 16.31 -1.00 7.69
CA ILE A 309 15.54 -0.89 8.94
C ILE A 309 16.49 -0.83 10.14
N ALA A 310 17.51 -1.66 10.18
CA ALA A 310 18.48 -1.69 11.28
C ALA A 310 19.30 -0.40 11.36
N ALA A 311 19.64 0.20 10.22
CA ALA A 311 20.37 1.47 10.13
C ALA A 311 19.48 2.68 10.47
N ALA A 312 18.28 2.77 9.89
CA ALA A 312 17.34 3.88 10.09
C ALA A 312 16.73 3.89 11.50
N LYS A 313 16.56 2.72 12.11
CA LYS A 313 15.87 2.54 13.40
C LYS A 313 14.54 3.29 13.45
N PRO A 314 13.60 3.00 12.51
CA PRO A 314 12.36 3.75 12.38
C PRO A 314 11.49 3.62 13.62
N THR A 315 10.70 4.67 13.90
CA THR A 315 9.66 4.65 14.94
C THR A 315 8.29 4.36 14.36
N ILE A 316 8.14 4.63 13.05
CA ILE A 316 6.95 4.33 12.25
C ILE A 316 7.37 3.38 11.13
N LEU A 317 6.67 2.25 11.03
CA LEU A 317 6.85 1.30 9.94
C LEU A 317 5.53 1.10 9.21
N ILE A 318 5.41 1.70 8.04
CA ILE A 318 4.27 1.51 7.14
C ILE A 318 4.62 0.38 6.19
N THR A 319 3.74 -0.60 6.07
CA THR A 319 4.09 -1.85 5.39
C THR A 319 2.89 -2.49 4.70
N VAL A 320 3.14 -3.59 4.01
CA VAL A 320 2.14 -4.39 3.31
C VAL A 320 2.13 -5.83 3.81
N PRO A 321 1.00 -6.54 3.75
CA PRO A 321 0.84 -7.89 4.29
C PRO A 321 1.89 -8.88 3.81
N ARG A 322 2.26 -8.83 2.54
CA ARG A 322 3.26 -9.75 1.97
C ARG A 322 4.62 -9.65 2.67
N LEU A 323 5.06 -8.45 2.98
CA LEU A 323 6.33 -8.25 3.69
C LEU A 323 6.23 -8.71 5.15
N LEU A 324 5.11 -8.42 5.82
CA LEU A 324 4.87 -8.91 7.17
C LEU A 324 4.84 -10.44 7.23
N ASN A 325 4.20 -11.11 6.26
CA ASN A 325 4.20 -12.56 6.18
C ASN A 325 5.63 -13.11 6.03
N ARG A 326 6.48 -12.49 5.20
CA ARG A 326 7.89 -12.90 5.07
C ARG A 326 8.67 -12.73 6.38
N PHE A 327 8.51 -11.61 7.06
CA PHE A 327 9.13 -11.41 8.39
C PHE A 327 8.59 -12.40 9.42
N TYR A 328 7.28 -12.63 9.44
CA TYR A 328 6.64 -13.60 10.33
C TYR A 328 7.22 -14.99 10.16
N GLU A 329 7.28 -15.51 8.93
CA GLU A 329 7.83 -16.83 8.64
C GLU A 329 9.32 -16.93 8.99
N ALA A 330 10.14 -15.94 8.64
CA ALA A 330 11.55 -15.91 8.98
C ALA A 330 11.78 -15.91 10.50
N ILE A 331 11.03 -15.11 11.25
CA ILE A 331 11.12 -15.05 12.71
C ILE A 331 10.64 -16.38 13.32
N LYS A 332 9.51 -16.92 12.87
CA LYS A 332 8.93 -18.16 13.36
C LYS A 332 9.85 -19.35 13.14
N ASN A 333 10.47 -19.45 11.96
CA ASN A 333 11.44 -20.49 11.66
C ASN A 333 12.67 -20.39 12.59
N ASN A 334 13.16 -19.19 12.87
CA ASN A 334 14.25 -18.95 13.80
C ASN A 334 13.87 -19.33 15.25
N LEU A 335 12.65 -18.97 15.69
CA LEU A 335 12.15 -19.35 17.02
C LEU A 335 11.98 -20.87 17.15
N ASN A 336 11.51 -21.55 16.11
CA ASN A 336 11.31 -22.99 16.06
C ASN A 336 12.62 -23.80 15.98
N ALA A 337 13.69 -23.22 15.48
CA ALA A 337 15.02 -23.87 15.45
C ALA A 337 15.65 -24.03 16.84
N ASN A 338 15.13 -23.36 17.86
CA ASN A 338 15.60 -23.52 19.24
C ASN A 338 15.11 -24.87 19.82
N GLN A 339 15.88 -25.43 20.76
CA GLN A 339 15.59 -26.74 21.40
C GLN A 339 15.61 -26.63 22.93
N GLY A 340 15.13 -27.68 23.60
CA GLY A 340 15.17 -27.80 25.04
C GLY A 340 14.46 -26.68 25.80
N PHE A 341 15.01 -26.31 26.94
CA PHE A 341 14.44 -25.28 27.83
C PHE A 341 14.21 -23.92 27.13
N LYS A 342 15.08 -23.55 26.20
CA LYS A 342 14.95 -22.28 25.47
C LYS A 342 13.72 -22.28 24.57
N LYS A 343 13.41 -23.38 23.89
CA LYS A 343 12.20 -23.53 23.07
C LYS A 343 10.96 -23.45 23.94
N MET A 344 10.96 -24.19 25.04
CA MET A 344 9.84 -24.19 26.00
C MET A 344 9.55 -22.78 26.55
N LEU A 345 10.60 -22.03 26.90
CA LEU A 345 10.44 -20.65 27.38
C LEU A 345 9.87 -19.72 26.29
N ILE A 346 10.32 -19.86 25.03
CA ILE A 346 9.81 -19.09 23.91
C ILE A 346 8.34 -19.38 23.69
N ASP A 347 7.94 -20.65 23.63
CA ASP A 347 6.55 -21.06 23.41
C ASP A 347 5.64 -20.56 24.52
N TYR A 348 6.07 -20.70 25.77
CA TYR A 348 5.32 -20.21 26.93
C TYR A 348 5.19 -18.68 26.93
N ALA A 349 6.23 -17.96 26.54
CA ALA A 349 6.19 -16.50 26.41
C ALA A 349 5.23 -16.02 25.31
N LEU A 350 5.23 -16.71 24.16
CA LEU A 350 4.30 -16.43 23.05
C LEU A 350 2.85 -16.68 23.49
N GLU A 351 2.58 -17.84 24.07
CA GLU A 351 1.24 -18.22 24.52
C GLU A 351 0.72 -17.26 25.60
N THR A 352 1.54 -16.93 26.60
CA THR A 352 1.16 -16.02 27.69
C THR A 352 0.81 -14.64 27.15
N LYS A 353 1.61 -14.07 26.21
CA LYS A 353 1.32 -12.75 25.65
C LYS A 353 0.10 -12.78 24.73
N LEU A 354 -0.13 -13.84 23.95
CA LEU A 354 -1.36 -14.00 23.17
C LEU A 354 -2.59 -14.05 24.06
N GLN A 355 -2.57 -14.85 25.13
CA GLN A 355 -3.67 -14.91 26.09
C GLN A 355 -3.93 -13.56 26.77
N ASN A 356 -2.88 -12.80 27.11
CA ASN A 356 -3.02 -11.45 27.66
C ASN A 356 -3.64 -10.47 26.64
N LEU A 357 -3.23 -10.55 25.37
CA LEU A 357 -3.80 -9.75 24.29
C LEU A 357 -5.30 -10.06 24.12
N GLU A 358 -5.67 -11.33 24.05
CA GLU A 358 -7.06 -11.77 23.88
C GLU A 358 -7.95 -11.38 25.09
N LYS A 359 -7.47 -11.59 26.32
CA LYS A 359 -8.25 -11.35 27.53
C LYS A 359 -8.36 -9.88 27.93
N SER A 360 -7.33 -9.08 27.69
CA SER A 360 -7.22 -7.73 28.24
C SER A 360 -6.69 -6.67 27.27
N GLY A 361 -6.40 -7.04 26.01
CA GLY A 361 -5.76 -6.15 25.05
C GLY A 361 -4.29 -5.84 25.36
N LYS A 362 -3.70 -6.45 26.39
CA LYS A 362 -2.33 -6.16 26.81
C LYS A 362 -1.31 -6.90 25.96
N ASN A 363 -0.50 -6.15 25.21
CA ASN A 363 0.55 -6.68 24.34
C ASN A 363 1.96 -6.63 24.95
N THR A 364 2.12 -6.18 26.20
CA THR A 364 3.42 -6.05 26.90
C THR A 364 3.56 -7.05 28.05
N HIS A 365 4.79 -7.50 28.32
CA HIS A 365 5.12 -8.34 29.46
C HIS A 365 6.57 -8.09 29.88
N MET A 366 6.80 -7.43 31.04
CA MET A 366 8.11 -6.93 31.44
C MET A 366 9.25 -7.95 31.31
N LEU A 367 9.06 -9.17 31.79
CA LEU A 367 10.08 -10.23 31.75
C LEU A 367 10.28 -10.78 30.33
N TYR A 368 9.21 -11.17 29.64
CA TYR A 368 9.34 -11.81 28.32
C TYR A 368 9.76 -10.79 27.25
N ASP A 369 9.37 -9.53 27.38
CA ASP A 369 9.83 -8.45 26.50
C ASP A 369 11.34 -8.24 26.59
N ALA A 370 11.93 -8.44 27.77
CA ALA A 370 13.38 -8.31 27.96
C ALA A 370 14.14 -9.53 27.42
N ILE A 371 13.69 -10.75 27.76
CA ILE A 371 14.50 -11.97 27.53
C ILE A 371 14.21 -12.68 26.20
N VAL A 372 12.97 -12.57 25.66
CA VAL A 372 12.55 -13.23 24.43
C VAL A 372 12.37 -12.23 23.28
N PHE A 373 11.53 -11.22 23.49
CA PHE A 373 11.08 -10.35 22.40
C PHE A 373 12.02 -9.19 22.06
N SER A 374 12.97 -8.85 22.94
CA SER A 374 14.00 -7.82 22.65
C SER A 374 14.77 -8.08 21.36
N LYS A 375 15.15 -9.33 21.11
CA LYS A 375 15.87 -9.73 19.88
C LYS A 375 15.02 -9.55 18.62
N ILE A 376 13.71 -9.82 18.71
CA ILE A 376 12.78 -9.62 17.60
C ILE A 376 12.63 -8.12 17.33
N ARG A 377 12.46 -7.30 18.38
CA ARG A 377 12.39 -5.83 18.21
C ARG A 377 13.65 -5.25 17.55
N GLN A 378 14.83 -5.80 17.85
CA GLN A 378 16.09 -5.35 17.22
C GLN A 378 16.11 -5.59 15.70
N VAL A 379 15.44 -6.63 15.19
CA VAL A 379 15.28 -6.84 13.74
C VAL A 379 14.58 -5.66 13.07
N PHE A 380 13.71 -4.97 13.83
CA PHE A 380 12.98 -3.78 13.38
C PHE A 380 13.60 -2.47 13.90
N GLY A 381 14.90 -2.47 14.24
CA GLY A 381 15.61 -1.28 14.72
C GLY A 381 15.37 -0.95 16.18
N GLY A 382 14.53 -1.69 16.91
CA GLY A 382 14.30 -1.58 18.36
C GLY A 382 13.45 -0.39 18.82
N ARG A 383 13.00 0.49 17.91
CA ARG A 383 12.32 1.76 18.23
C ARG A 383 10.90 1.88 17.67
N VAL A 384 10.40 0.87 16.92
CA VAL A 384 9.07 0.92 16.30
C VAL A 384 8.00 1.06 17.39
N ARG A 385 7.22 2.16 17.33
CA ARG A 385 6.07 2.44 18.17
C ARG A 385 4.73 2.28 17.45
N ILE A 386 4.76 2.44 16.11
CA ILE A 386 3.61 2.27 15.22
C ILE A 386 4.02 1.40 14.04
N LEU A 387 3.27 0.34 13.80
CA LEU A 387 3.30 -0.47 12.59
C LEU A 387 1.91 -0.45 11.95
N VAL A 388 1.80 0.02 10.71
CA VAL A 388 0.54 0.03 9.96
C VAL A 388 0.65 -0.90 8.77
N SER A 389 -0.30 -1.83 8.65
CA SER A 389 -0.48 -2.66 7.46
C SER A 389 -1.63 -2.10 6.63
N GLY A 390 -1.44 -2.03 5.33
CA GLY A 390 -2.49 -1.58 4.41
C GLY A 390 -2.32 -2.15 3.01
N SER A 391 -3.18 -1.71 2.11
CA SER A 391 -3.17 -2.08 0.69
C SER A 391 -3.68 -3.48 0.35
N ALA A 392 -3.71 -4.44 1.25
CA ALA A 392 -4.27 -5.78 1.07
C ALA A 392 -4.65 -6.38 2.44
N PRO A 393 -5.54 -7.39 2.49
CA PRO A 393 -5.89 -8.05 3.74
C PRO A 393 -4.71 -8.79 4.36
N ILE A 394 -4.65 -8.79 5.69
CA ILE A 394 -3.64 -9.53 6.46
C ILE A 394 -4.30 -10.54 7.41
N SER A 395 -3.63 -11.66 7.64
CA SER A 395 -4.11 -12.65 8.60
C SER A 395 -4.14 -12.10 10.03
N PRO A 396 -5.26 -12.26 10.78
CA PRO A 396 -5.33 -11.91 12.19
C PRO A 396 -4.18 -12.49 13.03
N LYS A 397 -3.78 -13.74 12.76
CA LYS A 397 -2.68 -14.41 13.47
C LYS A 397 -1.34 -13.70 13.27
N VAL A 398 -1.09 -13.16 12.08
CA VAL A 398 0.14 -12.42 11.77
C VAL A 398 0.12 -11.07 12.49
N MET A 399 -1.02 -10.38 12.47
CA MET A 399 -1.21 -9.12 13.19
C MET A 399 -0.99 -9.29 14.70
N ASP A 400 -1.63 -10.28 15.31
CA ASP A 400 -1.52 -10.55 16.74
C ASP A 400 -0.10 -10.94 17.13
N PHE A 401 0.58 -11.72 16.28
CA PHE A 401 2.00 -12.01 16.48
C PHE A 401 2.84 -10.72 16.53
N PHE A 402 2.68 -9.80 15.58
CA PHE A 402 3.45 -8.55 15.61
C PHE A 402 3.07 -7.64 16.78
N ARG A 403 1.80 -7.60 17.20
CA ARG A 403 1.37 -6.89 18.42
C ARG A 403 2.14 -7.35 19.65
N ILE A 404 2.24 -8.68 19.86
CA ILE A 404 2.95 -9.24 21.01
C ILE A 404 4.47 -9.23 20.83
N ALA A 405 4.99 -9.40 19.61
CA ALA A 405 6.42 -9.47 19.34
C ALA A 405 7.13 -8.11 19.43
N LEU A 406 6.47 -7.05 18.95
CA LEU A 406 7.01 -5.71 18.97
C LEU A 406 6.58 -4.90 20.19
N SER A 407 5.50 -5.30 20.87
CA SER A 407 4.92 -4.57 22.02
C SER A 407 4.60 -3.11 21.68
N CYS A 408 4.18 -2.86 20.45
CA CYS A 408 3.86 -1.54 19.91
C CYS A 408 2.42 -1.50 19.37
N ILE A 409 2.01 -0.34 18.85
CA ILE A 409 0.75 -0.20 18.11
C ILE A 409 0.91 -0.92 16.78
N VAL A 410 0.07 -1.93 16.53
CA VAL A 410 -0.02 -2.61 15.22
C VAL A 410 -1.48 -2.54 14.77
N CYS A 411 -1.74 -1.86 13.67
CA CYS A 411 -3.08 -1.64 13.16
C CYS A 411 -3.15 -1.86 11.64
N GLU A 412 -4.39 -2.08 11.18
CA GLU A 412 -4.72 -2.21 9.77
C GLU A 412 -5.54 -0.99 9.33
N GLY A 413 -5.24 -0.48 8.14
CA GLY A 413 -6.00 0.58 7.49
C GLY A 413 -6.49 0.15 6.11
N TYR A 414 -7.62 0.70 5.69
CA TYR A 414 -8.19 0.46 4.38
C TYR A 414 -8.39 1.76 3.62
N GLY A 415 -8.16 1.68 2.33
CA GLY A 415 -8.42 2.73 1.37
C GLY A 415 -7.88 2.39 -0.01
N GLN A 416 -8.14 3.26 -0.96
CA GLN A 416 -7.74 3.11 -2.36
C GLN A 416 -7.30 4.45 -2.94
N THR A 417 -6.72 4.44 -4.13
CA THR A 417 -6.22 5.66 -4.78
C THR A 417 -7.30 6.71 -4.96
N GLU A 418 -8.48 6.28 -5.37
CA GLU A 418 -9.65 7.10 -5.62
C GLU A 418 -10.25 7.71 -4.32
N GLY A 419 -9.94 7.13 -3.17
CA GLY A 419 -10.25 7.63 -1.83
C GLY A 419 -9.06 8.34 -1.15
N THR A 420 -8.01 8.67 -1.90
CA THR A 420 -6.79 9.35 -1.43
C THR A 420 -6.12 8.64 -0.24
N GLY A 421 -6.08 7.32 -0.29
CA GLY A 421 -5.24 6.47 0.55
C GLY A 421 -5.85 5.97 1.85
N LEU A 422 -6.65 6.76 2.58
CA LEU A 422 -7.16 6.36 3.90
C LEU A 422 -8.67 6.64 4.05
N ALA A 423 -9.47 5.57 4.13
CA ALA A 423 -10.89 5.63 4.43
C ALA A 423 -11.22 5.12 5.84
N THR A 424 -10.53 4.05 6.29
CA THR A 424 -10.70 3.51 7.65
C THR A 424 -9.36 3.15 8.28
N VAL A 425 -9.33 3.14 9.61
CA VAL A 425 -8.17 2.69 10.40
C VAL A 425 -8.62 2.09 11.72
N GLN A 426 -7.93 1.04 12.16
CA GLN A 426 -8.11 0.49 13.50
C GLN A 426 -7.66 1.47 14.58
N THR A 427 -8.32 1.43 15.73
CA THR A 427 -7.88 2.15 16.93
C THR A 427 -6.89 1.30 17.75
N ILE A 428 -6.03 1.98 18.50
CA ILE A 428 -5.11 1.33 19.45
C ILE A 428 -5.83 0.58 20.58
N LEU A 429 -7.09 0.90 20.81
CA LEU A 429 -7.91 0.27 21.86
C LEU A 429 -8.59 -1.03 21.39
N ASP A 430 -8.54 -1.33 20.07
CA ASP A 430 -9.06 -2.59 19.54
C ASP A 430 -7.96 -3.66 19.51
N SER A 431 -8.06 -4.61 20.42
CA SER A 431 -7.18 -5.78 20.46
C SER A 431 -7.56 -6.86 19.45
N LYS A 432 -8.72 -6.74 18.77
CA LYS A 432 -9.21 -7.75 17.84
C LYS A 432 -8.72 -7.47 16.44
N SER A 433 -8.01 -8.41 15.85
CA SER A 433 -7.60 -8.40 14.45
C SER A 433 -8.72 -8.92 13.53
N GLY A 434 -8.59 -8.68 12.21
CA GLY A 434 -9.54 -9.16 11.21
C GLY A 434 -10.63 -8.16 10.85
N ASN A 435 -10.40 -6.88 11.16
CA ASN A 435 -11.18 -5.74 10.68
C ASN A 435 -10.24 -4.61 10.30
N VAL A 436 -10.73 -3.64 9.55
CA VAL A 436 -9.97 -2.45 9.12
C VAL A 436 -10.38 -1.17 9.87
N GLY A 437 -11.04 -1.33 11.01
CA GLY A 437 -11.46 -0.23 11.87
C GLY A 437 -12.69 0.53 11.36
N GLY A 438 -12.78 1.79 11.72
CA GLY A 438 -13.89 2.69 11.36
C GLY A 438 -13.50 3.78 10.39
N ALA A 439 -14.51 4.46 9.87
CA ALA A 439 -14.36 5.65 9.04
C ALA A 439 -13.48 6.69 9.74
N VAL A 440 -12.54 7.26 9.00
CA VAL A 440 -11.76 8.40 9.51
C VAL A 440 -12.60 9.68 9.50
N SER A 441 -12.15 10.72 10.20
CA SER A 441 -12.92 11.96 10.37
C SER A 441 -13.35 12.64 9.05
N GLY A 442 -12.58 12.45 7.97
CA GLY A 442 -12.79 13.10 6.67
C GLY A 442 -13.77 12.40 5.73
N CYS A 443 -14.35 11.26 6.12
CA CYS A 443 -15.26 10.51 5.26
C CYS A 443 -16.40 9.84 6.03
N GLU A 444 -17.39 9.38 5.26
CA GLU A 444 -18.49 8.53 5.72
C GLU A 444 -18.60 7.31 4.81
N ILE A 445 -19.21 6.25 5.33
CA ILE A 445 -19.26 4.93 4.68
C ILE A 445 -20.69 4.41 4.68
N LYS A 446 -21.12 3.81 3.59
CA LYS A 446 -22.30 2.92 3.53
C LYS A 446 -21.93 1.61 2.82
N LEU A 447 -22.75 0.58 3.00
CA LEU A 447 -22.72 -0.63 2.20
C LEU A 447 -23.90 -0.63 1.23
N GLN A 448 -23.62 -0.75 -0.06
CA GLN A 448 -24.62 -0.89 -1.13
C GLN A 448 -24.87 -2.36 -1.37
N ASP A 449 -26.16 -2.76 -1.44
CA ASP A 449 -26.56 -4.14 -1.72
C ASP A 449 -25.99 -4.62 -3.04
N VAL A 450 -25.57 -5.89 -3.09
CA VAL A 450 -25.13 -6.61 -4.28
C VAL A 450 -25.93 -7.91 -4.39
N PRO A 451 -27.20 -7.83 -4.85
CA PRO A 451 -28.12 -8.97 -4.83
C PRO A 451 -27.63 -10.16 -5.63
N ASP A 452 -26.97 -9.92 -6.77
CA ASP A 452 -26.44 -10.97 -7.65
C ASP A 452 -25.36 -11.83 -6.97
N MET A 453 -24.77 -11.34 -5.87
CA MET A 453 -23.76 -12.04 -5.08
C MET A 453 -24.25 -12.38 -3.67
N GLU A 454 -25.52 -12.16 -3.38
CA GLU A 454 -26.15 -12.44 -2.07
C GLU A 454 -25.49 -11.67 -0.90
N TYR A 455 -24.99 -10.44 -1.15
CA TYR A 455 -24.51 -9.53 -0.12
C TYR A 455 -25.51 -8.41 0.07
N LEU A 456 -26.23 -8.45 1.21
CA LEU A 456 -27.33 -7.53 1.48
C LEU A 456 -27.12 -6.77 2.81
N SER A 457 -27.54 -5.53 2.83
CA SER A 457 -27.57 -4.71 4.05
C SER A 457 -28.56 -5.23 5.10
N THR A 458 -29.42 -6.18 4.73
CA THR A 458 -30.39 -6.85 5.60
C THR A 458 -29.91 -8.18 6.14
N ASP A 459 -28.71 -8.61 5.81
CA ASP A 459 -28.16 -9.87 6.25
C ASP A 459 -28.08 -9.99 7.77
N LYS A 460 -28.17 -11.23 8.25
CA LYS A 460 -28.11 -11.58 9.65
C LYS A 460 -27.13 -12.73 9.88
N ASP A 461 -26.55 -12.79 11.07
CA ASP A 461 -25.75 -13.93 11.49
C ASP A 461 -26.63 -15.15 11.86
N GLU A 462 -25.99 -16.27 12.20
CA GLU A 462 -26.67 -17.52 12.58
C GLU A 462 -27.59 -17.36 13.82
N ASN A 463 -27.35 -16.32 14.63
CA ASN A 463 -28.15 -16.00 15.82
C ASN A 463 -29.25 -14.98 15.54
N GLY A 464 -29.40 -14.52 14.27
CA GLY A 464 -30.39 -13.54 13.84
C GLY A 464 -29.99 -12.08 14.11
N ASN A 465 -28.75 -11.79 14.54
CA ASN A 465 -28.28 -10.44 14.75
C ASN A 465 -27.97 -9.76 13.39
N PRO A 466 -28.17 -8.43 13.26
CA PRO A 466 -27.84 -7.71 12.05
C PRO A 466 -26.34 -7.89 11.67
N MET A 467 -26.11 -8.27 10.43
CA MET A 467 -24.78 -8.44 9.85
C MET A 467 -24.76 -7.83 8.44
N PRO A 468 -24.90 -6.50 8.30
CA PRO A 468 -24.98 -5.85 7.00
C PRO A 468 -23.74 -6.15 6.15
N ARG A 469 -23.97 -6.61 4.90
CA ARG A 469 -22.93 -6.84 3.90
C ARG A 469 -23.28 -6.10 2.61
N GLY A 470 -22.28 -5.79 1.80
CA GLY A 470 -22.48 -5.11 0.52
C GLY A 470 -21.20 -4.49 -0.02
N GLU A 471 -21.31 -3.80 -1.15
CA GLU A 471 -20.22 -3.01 -1.71
C GLU A 471 -19.94 -1.79 -0.83
N ILE A 472 -18.68 -1.59 -0.46
CA ILE A 472 -18.25 -0.46 0.34
C ILE A 472 -18.31 0.80 -0.53
N CYS A 473 -19.12 1.77 -0.11
CA CYS A 473 -19.18 3.08 -0.72
C CYS A 473 -18.66 4.13 0.27
N VAL A 474 -17.80 5.03 -0.20
CA VAL A 474 -17.15 6.08 0.61
C VAL A 474 -17.50 7.45 0.03
N ARG A 475 -17.79 8.43 0.91
CA ARG A 475 -18.06 9.81 0.52
C ARG A 475 -17.34 10.78 1.46
N GLY A 476 -16.84 11.89 0.92
CA GLY A 476 -16.14 12.93 1.68
C GLY A 476 -15.12 13.67 0.83
N ASN A 477 -14.41 14.62 1.45
CA ASN A 477 -13.42 15.43 0.75
C ASN A 477 -12.14 14.66 0.36
N SER A 478 -11.96 13.44 0.86
CA SER A 478 -10.86 12.54 0.43
C SER A 478 -11.09 11.91 -0.95
N ILE A 479 -12.32 11.96 -1.49
CA ILE A 479 -12.62 11.37 -2.79
C ILE A 479 -11.99 12.21 -3.91
N PHE A 480 -11.31 11.56 -4.83
CA PHE A 480 -10.58 12.16 -5.95
C PHE A 480 -11.48 12.97 -6.89
N GLU A 481 -10.88 13.83 -7.72
CA GLU A 481 -11.61 14.71 -8.65
C GLU A 481 -12.03 14.00 -9.96
N GLY A 482 -11.81 12.69 -10.04
CA GLY A 482 -12.08 11.87 -11.21
C GLY A 482 -10.82 11.44 -11.96
N TYR A 483 -11.01 10.66 -13.01
CA TYR A 483 -9.92 10.24 -13.88
C TYR A 483 -9.65 11.26 -14.97
N TYR A 484 -8.38 11.62 -15.17
CA TYR A 484 -7.98 12.56 -16.22
C TYR A 484 -8.34 12.02 -17.60
N LYS A 485 -9.06 12.82 -18.40
CA LYS A 485 -9.55 12.48 -19.76
C LYS A 485 -10.40 11.19 -19.84
N ASP A 486 -11.04 10.77 -18.74
CA ASP A 486 -11.88 9.57 -18.72
C ASP A 486 -13.14 9.82 -17.87
N GLU A 487 -14.14 10.48 -18.48
CA GLU A 487 -15.39 10.82 -17.81
C GLU A 487 -16.28 9.60 -17.57
N GLU A 488 -16.25 8.64 -18.50
CA GLU A 488 -17.04 7.42 -18.38
C GLU A 488 -16.64 6.65 -17.14
N LYS A 489 -15.33 6.40 -16.99
CA LYS A 489 -14.81 5.71 -15.80
C LYS A 489 -14.94 6.52 -14.52
N THR A 490 -14.97 7.85 -14.62
CA THR A 490 -15.26 8.70 -13.46
C THR A 490 -16.69 8.51 -12.98
N LYS A 491 -17.68 8.50 -13.91
CA LYS A 491 -19.09 8.26 -13.59
C LYS A 491 -19.38 6.82 -13.13
N GLU A 492 -18.60 5.83 -13.60
CA GLU A 492 -18.67 4.47 -13.06
C GLU A 492 -18.16 4.38 -11.61
N ALA A 493 -17.18 5.22 -11.25
CA ALA A 493 -16.56 5.19 -9.94
C ALA A 493 -17.29 6.05 -8.90
N ILE A 494 -17.82 7.22 -9.30
CA ILE A 494 -18.52 8.16 -8.42
C ILE A 494 -19.95 8.32 -8.92
N ASP A 495 -20.93 8.02 -8.07
CA ASP A 495 -22.35 8.21 -8.38
C ASP A 495 -22.79 9.68 -8.28
N GLU A 496 -24.05 9.95 -8.65
CA GLU A 496 -24.64 11.30 -8.64
C GLU A 496 -24.76 11.89 -7.22
N GLU A 497 -24.79 11.07 -6.17
CA GLU A 497 -24.80 11.50 -4.77
C GLU A 497 -23.37 11.75 -4.22
N GLY A 498 -22.32 11.52 -5.03
CA GLY A 498 -20.91 11.69 -4.67
C GLY A 498 -20.32 10.51 -3.91
N TRP A 499 -20.94 9.34 -3.95
CA TRP A 499 -20.37 8.12 -3.38
C TRP A 499 -19.37 7.48 -4.33
N LEU A 500 -18.17 7.23 -3.83
CA LEU A 500 -17.18 6.39 -4.49
C LEU A 500 -17.55 4.93 -4.28
N HIS A 501 -17.83 4.20 -5.35
CA HIS A 501 -18.01 2.76 -5.37
C HIS A 501 -16.64 2.08 -5.40
N SER A 502 -16.27 1.44 -4.28
CA SER A 502 -14.91 0.91 -4.12
C SER A 502 -14.63 -0.34 -4.96
N GLY A 503 -15.68 -1.07 -5.33
CA GLY A 503 -15.57 -2.41 -5.91
C GLY A 503 -15.13 -3.48 -4.89
N ASP A 504 -15.05 -3.14 -3.61
CA ASP A 504 -14.73 -4.07 -2.53
C ASP A 504 -16.00 -4.42 -1.74
N ILE A 505 -16.17 -5.68 -1.39
CA ILE A 505 -17.27 -6.16 -0.55
C ILE A 505 -16.86 -6.12 0.91
N GLY A 506 -17.71 -5.54 1.75
CA GLY A 506 -17.47 -5.42 3.19
C GLY A 506 -18.66 -5.86 4.05
N GLN A 507 -18.40 -5.89 5.34
CA GLN A 507 -19.36 -6.18 6.40
C GLN A 507 -19.20 -5.14 7.50
N ILE A 508 -20.32 -4.59 8.00
CA ILE A 508 -20.33 -3.75 9.21
C ILE A 508 -20.48 -4.68 10.42
N LEU A 509 -19.54 -4.55 11.34
CA LEU A 509 -19.50 -5.29 12.60
C LEU A 509 -20.42 -4.63 13.66
N PRO A 510 -20.82 -5.34 14.73
CA PRO A 510 -21.69 -4.80 15.79
C PRO A 510 -21.17 -3.52 16.47
N ASN A 511 -19.85 -3.31 16.48
CA ASN A 511 -19.23 -2.08 17.01
C ASN A 511 -19.05 -0.97 15.95
N GLY A 512 -19.67 -1.12 14.79
CA GLY A 512 -19.56 -0.18 13.67
C GLY A 512 -18.24 -0.28 12.88
N GLY A 513 -17.36 -1.22 13.21
CA GLY A 513 -16.13 -1.47 12.45
C GLY A 513 -16.41 -2.11 11.09
N LEU A 514 -15.50 -1.92 10.15
CA LEU A 514 -15.57 -2.48 8.81
C LEU A 514 -14.66 -3.70 8.70
N LYS A 515 -15.19 -4.78 8.14
CA LYS A 515 -14.43 -5.97 7.74
C LYS A 515 -14.50 -6.12 6.23
N ILE A 516 -13.34 -6.23 5.57
CA ILE A 516 -13.27 -6.52 4.15
C ILE A 516 -13.50 -8.01 3.91
N ILE A 517 -14.35 -8.34 2.95
CA ILE A 517 -14.61 -9.72 2.54
C ILE A 517 -13.72 -10.07 1.35
N ASP A 518 -13.87 -9.37 0.22
CA ASP A 518 -13.00 -9.48 -0.97
C ASP A 518 -13.37 -8.40 -2.00
N ARG A 519 -12.64 -8.37 -3.12
CA ARG A 519 -13.00 -7.56 -4.27
C ARG A 519 -14.14 -8.18 -5.07
N LYS A 520 -15.15 -7.39 -5.39
CA LYS A 520 -16.33 -7.81 -6.20
C LYS A 520 -15.92 -8.51 -7.50
N LYS A 521 -14.91 -7.99 -8.20
CA LYS A 521 -14.40 -8.54 -9.46
C LYS A 521 -13.51 -9.78 -9.30
N ASN A 522 -13.00 -10.06 -8.09
CA ASN A 522 -12.15 -11.22 -7.84
C ASN A 522 -12.94 -12.43 -7.39
N ILE A 523 -14.07 -12.22 -6.73
CA ILE A 523 -14.98 -13.28 -6.30
C ILE A 523 -15.49 -14.02 -7.53
N PHE A 524 -15.36 -15.33 -7.53
CA PHE A 524 -15.90 -16.17 -8.59
C PHE A 524 -16.90 -17.19 -8.05
N LYS A 525 -17.85 -17.57 -8.91
CA LYS A 525 -18.90 -18.54 -8.60
C LYS A 525 -18.54 -19.87 -9.23
N LEU A 526 -18.61 -20.96 -8.48
CA LEU A 526 -18.48 -22.32 -9.01
C LEU A 526 -19.79 -22.81 -9.62
N SER A 527 -19.74 -23.90 -10.39
CA SER A 527 -20.91 -24.44 -11.11
C SER A 527 -22.07 -24.84 -10.21
N GLN A 528 -21.82 -25.18 -8.97
CA GLN A 528 -22.84 -25.52 -7.96
C GLN A 528 -23.42 -24.31 -7.21
N GLY A 529 -22.98 -23.11 -7.54
CA GLY A 529 -23.52 -21.87 -6.95
C GLY A 529 -22.70 -21.26 -5.82
N GLU A 530 -21.64 -21.92 -5.36
CA GLU A 530 -20.78 -21.43 -4.28
C GLU A 530 -19.90 -20.26 -4.74
N TYR A 531 -19.86 -19.20 -3.94
CA TYR A 531 -18.96 -18.06 -4.15
C TYR A 531 -17.66 -18.24 -3.39
N ILE A 532 -16.54 -18.08 -4.08
CA ILE A 532 -15.20 -18.16 -3.48
C ILE A 532 -14.55 -16.77 -3.49
N SER A 533 -14.05 -16.36 -2.32
CA SER A 533 -13.15 -15.24 -2.12
C SER A 533 -11.71 -15.74 -2.27
N PRO A 534 -11.04 -15.56 -3.42
CA PRO A 534 -9.71 -16.11 -3.62
C PRO A 534 -8.67 -15.47 -2.71
N GLU A 535 -8.78 -14.18 -2.39
CA GLU A 535 -7.83 -13.51 -1.49
C GLU A 535 -7.88 -14.10 -0.06
N LYS A 536 -9.05 -14.49 0.43
CA LYS A 536 -9.20 -15.21 1.71
C LYS A 536 -8.41 -16.51 1.69
N VAL A 537 -8.57 -17.30 0.63
CA VAL A 537 -7.92 -18.62 0.48
C VAL A 537 -6.41 -18.46 0.38
N GLU A 538 -5.94 -17.53 -0.44
CA GLU A 538 -4.53 -17.24 -0.65
C GLU A 538 -3.83 -16.73 0.60
N ASN A 539 -4.48 -15.86 1.37
CA ASN A 539 -3.98 -15.37 2.67
C ASN A 539 -3.84 -16.48 3.72
N ILE A 540 -4.61 -17.55 3.59
CA ILE A 540 -4.44 -18.75 4.41
C ILE A 540 -3.25 -19.56 3.90
N TYR A 541 -3.21 -19.89 2.63
CA TYR A 541 -2.22 -20.80 2.07
C TYR A 541 -0.80 -20.24 2.01
N VAL A 542 -0.62 -18.93 1.88
CA VAL A 542 0.73 -18.33 1.96
C VAL A 542 1.42 -18.58 3.31
N ARG A 543 0.66 -18.98 4.34
CA ARG A 543 1.16 -19.35 5.68
C ARG A 543 1.42 -20.85 5.83
N ALA A 544 1.08 -21.65 4.83
CA ALA A 544 1.33 -23.09 4.85
C ALA A 544 2.82 -23.37 4.66
N ARG A 545 3.27 -24.50 5.22
CA ARG A 545 4.68 -24.90 5.15
C ARG A 545 5.18 -24.97 3.70
N GLY A 546 6.24 -24.26 3.41
CA GLY A 546 6.92 -24.31 2.11
C GLY A 546 6.26 -23.47 1.01
N VAL A 547 5.23 -22.70 1.30
CA VAL A 547 4.58 -21.81 0.34
C VAL A 547 5.19 -20.41 0.39
N GLN A 548 5.58 -19.88 -0.76
CA GLN A 548 6.08 -18.52 -0.90
C GLN A 548 5.02 -17.59 -1.52
N GLU A 549 4.33 -18.04 -2.57
CA GLU A 549 3.30 -17.28 -3.28
C GLU A 549 2.16 -18.21 -3.70
N VAL A 550 0.94 -17.66 -3.79
CA VAL A 550 -0.26 -18.42 -4.15
C VAL A 550 -1.11 -17.61 -5.10
N TYR A 551 -1.65 -18.28 -6.10
CA TYR A 551 -2.74 -17.80 -6.94
C TYR A 551 -3.83 -18.87 -7.01
N VAL A 552 -5.04 -18.53 -6.54
CA VAL A 552 -6.23 -19.40 -6.61
C VAL A 552 -7.14 -18.93 -7.71
N HIS A 553 -7.55 -19.89 -8.57
CA HIS A 553 -8.42 -19.64 -9.70
C HIS A 553 -9.62 -20.58 -9.72
N GLY A 554 -10.78 -20.06 -10.12
CA GLY A 554 -11.98 -20.82 -10.35
C GLY A 554 -12.79 -20.27 -11.51
N GLU A 555 -13.59 -21.14 -12.13
CA GLU A 555 -14.49 -20.81 -13.23
C GLU A 555 -15.87 -21.43 -13.01
N SER A 556 -16.92 -20.74 -13.46
CA SER A 556 -18.31 -21.12 -13.25
C SER A 556 -18.72 -22.43 -13.96
N LEU A 557 -17.88 -22.95 -14.83
CA LEU A 557 -18.10 -24.24 -15.49
C LEU A 557 -17.67 -25.44 -14.65
N TYR A 558 -16.85 -25.22 -13.61
CA TYR A 558 -16.28 -26.28 -12.78
C TYR A 558 -16.77 -26.18 -11.33
N ASN A 559 -16.82 -27.33 -10.65
CA ASN A 559 -17.27 -27.44 -9.26
C ASN A 559 -16.14 -27.35 -8.23
N PHE A 560 -14.92 -26.99 -8.66
CA PHE A 560 -13.75 -26.82 -7.81
C PHE A 560 -12.85 -25.70 -8.31
N CYS A 561 -12.02 -25.17 -7.41
CA CYS A 561 -10.95 -24.25 -7.75
C CYS A 561 -9.60 -24.97 -7.88
N VAL A 562 -8.65 -24.32 -8.55
CA VAL A 562 -7.27 -24.77 -8.74
C VAL A 562 -6.29 -23.78 -8.13
N GLY A 563 -5.09 -24.24 -7.78
CA GLY A 563 -4.04 -23.42 -7.17
C GLY A 563 -2.74 -23.44 -7.95
N ILE A 564 -2.11 -22.27 -8.12
CA ILE A 564 -0.74 -22.14 -8.61
C ILE A 564 0.10 -21.68 -7.42
N ILE A 565 1.11 -22.48 -7.04
CA ILE A 565 1.89 -22.30 -5.83
C ILE A 565 3.35 -22.10 -6.20
N VAL A 566 3.94 -21.01 -5.75
CA VAL A 566 5.41 -20.85 -5.79
C VAL A 566 5.96 -21.38 -4.47
N PRO A 567 6.72 -22.48 -4.50
CA PRO A 567 7.31 -23.02 -3.29
C PRO A 567 8.50 -22.18 -2.81
N ASN A 568 8.77 -22.21 -1.51
CA ASN A 568 10.01 -21.68 -0.96
C ASN A 568 11.16 -22.61 -1.34
N PRO A 569 12.21 -22.11 -2.04
CA PRO A 569 13.29 -22.95 -2.57
C PRO A 569 14.04 -23.79 -1.51
N GLU A 570 14.28 -23.23 -0.34
CA GLU A 570 14.98 -23.93 0.73
C GLU A 570 14.10 -25.01 1.39
N VAL A 571 12.79 -24.76 1.45
CA VAL A 571 11.85 -25.66 2.12
C VAL A 571 11.45 -26.82 1.22
N ILE A 572 11.27 -26.61 -0.10
CA ILE A 572 10.96 -27.71 -1.03
C ILE A 572 12.08 -28.75 -1.07
N VAL A 573 13.36 -28.34 -1.02
CA VAL A 573 14.52 -29.25 -0.95
C VAL A 573 14.49 -30.06 0.35
N LYS A 574 14.12 -29.44 1.48
CA LYS A 574 13.96 -30.17 2.76
C LYS A 574 12.82 -31.18 2.69
N ILE A 575 11.69 -30.82 2.08
CA ILE A 575 10.55 -31.73 1.86
C ILE A 575 10.98 -32.90 0.97
N ALA A 576 11.73 -32.65 -0.10
CA ALA A 576 12.27 -33.71 -0.96
C ALA A 576 13.13 -34.69 -0.18
N SER A 577 14.02 -34.18 0.68
CA SER A 577 14.87 -35.03 1.56
C SER A 577 14.02 -35.86 2.55
N GLU A 578 12.98 -35.28 3.14
CA GLU A 578 12.03 -35.99 4.03
C GLU A 578 11.28 -37.10 3.31
N LEU A 579 11.02 -36.94 2.01
CA LEU A 579 10.37 -37.93 1.15
C LEU A 579 11.38 -38.91 0.51
N SER A 580 12.67 -38.84 0.89
CA SER A 580 13.77 -39.65 0.32
C SER A 580 13.95 -39.43 -1.19
N ILE A 581 13.71 -38.23 -1.68
CA ILE A 581 13.91 -37.79 -3.06
C ILE A 581 15.28 -37.11 -3.14
N ASN A 582 16.23 -37.70 -3.91
CA ASN A 582 17.59 -37.17 -4.12
C ASN A 582 17.60 -36.18 -5.29
N GLU A 583 16.90 -35.07 -5.14
CA GLU A 583 16.87 -33.95 -6.09
C GLU A 583 16.96 -32.63 -5.32
N THR A 584 17.71 -31.67 -5.86
CA THR A 584 17.89 -30.34 -5.27
C THR A 584 17.52 -29.21 -6.22
N ASP A 585 17.35 -29.52 -7.52
CA ASP A 585 16.86 -28.54 -8.49
C ASP A 585 15.38 -28.25 -8.26
N VAL A 586 15.09 -27.01 -7.94
CA VAL A 586 13.72 -26.57 -7.62
C VAL A 586 12.77 -26.78 -8.79
N ALA A 587 13.23 -26.56 -10.02
CA ALA A 587 12.39 -26.74 -11.21
C ALA A 587 12.03 -28.22 -11.42
N ALA A 588 12.98 -29.13 -11.22
CA ALA A 588 12.73 -30.56 -11.25
C ALA A 588 11.79 -31.02 -10.12
N LEU A 589 12.00 -30.51 -8.91
CA LEU A 589 11.15 -30.79 -7.75
C LEU A 589 9.70 -30.34 -7.98
N CYS A 590 9.47 -29.18 -8.61
CA CYS A 590 8.13 -28.67 -8.94
C CYS A 590 7.37 -29.59 -9.93
N GLN A 591 8.07 -30.44 -10.68
CA GLN A 591 7.46 -31.41 -11.61
C GLN A 591 7.31 -32.80 -10.99
N ASN A 592 7.87 -33.03 -9.81
CA ASN A 592 7.83 -34.33 -9.16
C ASN A 592 6.44 -34.59 -8.54
N LYS A 593 5.77 -35.68 -8.98
CA LYS A 593 4.42 -36.03 -8.53
C LYS A 593 4.29 -36.19 -7.03
N GLN A 594 5.25 -36.81 -6.36
CA GLN A 594 5.21 -37.00 -4.89
C GLN A 594 5.31 -35.67 -4.15
N ILE A 595 6.06 -34.72 -4.67
CA ILE A 595 6.16 -33.35 -4.12
C ILE A 595 4.83 -32.62 -4.34
N ILE A 596 4.24 -32.67 -5.53
CA ILE A 596 2.93 -32.04 -5.83
C ILE A 596 1.84 -32.62 -4.93
N GLU A 597 1.78 -33.94 -4.78
CA GLU A 597 0.81 -34.61 -3.90
C GLU A 597 1.00 -34.21 -2.43
N TRP A 598 2.26 -34.11 -1.98
CA TRP A 598 2.58 -33.65 -0.64
C TRP A 598 2.08 -32.23 -0.40
N TYR A 599 2.34 -31.30 -1.34
CA TYR A 599 1.86 -29.92 -1.24
C TYR A 599 0.35 -29.87 -1.23
N LEU A 600 -0.33 -30.55 -2.14
CA LEU A 600 -1.80 -30.57 -2.21
C LEU A 600 -2.42 -31.07 -0.89
N LYS A 601 -1.91 -32.19 -0.37
CA LYS A 601 -2.36 -32.74 0.91
C LYS A 601 -2.10 -31.79 2.06
N SER A 602 -0.89 -31.24 2.16
CA SER A 602 -0.50 -30.30 3.22
C SER A 602 -1.35 -29.02 3.20
N LEU A 603 -1.64 -28.48 2.01
CA LEU A 603 -2.49 -27.30 1.83
C LEU A 603 -3.92 -27.59 2.28
N ASN A 604 -4.51 -28.72 1.89
CA ASN A 604 -5.89 -29.08 2.24
C ASN A 604 -6.02 -29.34 3.76
N GLU A 605 -5.06 -30.03 4.37
CA GLU A 605 -5.03 -30.22 5.83
C GLU A 605 -4.92 -28.86 6.56
N PHE A 606 -4.04 -27.98 6.08
CA PHE A 606 -3.85 -26.65 6.63
C PHE A 606 -5.08 -25.77 6.45
N GLY A 607 -5.67 -25.76 5.24
CA GLY A 607 -6.87 -24.99 4.94
C GLY A 607 -8.06 -25.41 5.80
N LYS A 608 -8.28 -26.73 5.98
CA LYS A 608 -9.31 -27.27 6.87
C LYS A 608 -9.10 -26.83 8.32
N LYS A 609 -7.85 -26.87 8.81
CA LYS A 609 -7.50 -26.41 10.15
C LYS A 609 -7.74 -24.91 10.36
N GLU A 610 -7.58 -24.11 9.29
CA GLU A 610 -7.79 -22.65 9.28
C GLU A 610 -9.25 -22.27 8.95
N GLY A 611 -10.17 -23.25 8.80
CA GLY A 611 -11.60 -23.02 8.63
C GLY A 611 -12.07 -22.79 7.19
N LEU A 612 -11.27 -23.20 6.18
CA LEU A 612 -11.76 -23.22 4.80
C LEU A 612 -12.79 -24.33 4.59
N PHE A 613 -13.87 -23.99 3.91
CA PHE A 613 -14.81 -24.99 3.42
C PHE A 613 -14.17 -25.88 2.35
N THR A 614 -14.70 -27.06 2.14
CA THR A 614 -14.14 -28.01 1.16
C THR A 614 -14.13 -27.46 -0.27
N PHE A 615 -15.15 -26.69 -0.66
CA PHE A 615 -15.24 -26.07 -1.97
C PHE A 615 -14.25 -24.89 -2.15
N GLU A 616 -13.76 -24.28 -1.07
CA GLU A 616 -12.72 -23.24 -1.10
C GLU A 616 -11.31 -23.83 -1.27
N GLN A 617 -11.14 -25.16 -1.08
CA GLN A 617 -9.85 -25.82 -1.15
C GLN A 617 -9.56 -26.27 -2.58
N PRO A 618 -8.41 -25.88 -3.19
CA PRO A 618 -8.01 -26.35 -4.51
C PRO A 618 -7.96 -27.87 -4.57
N GLN A 619 -8.61 -28.45 -5.58
CA GLN A 619 -8.54 -29.89 -5.81
C GLN A 619 -7.30 -30.30 -6.59
N LYS A 620 -6.71 -29.36 -7.34
CA LYS A 620 -5.48 -29.58 -8.10
C LYS A 620 -4.59 -28.34 -7.99
N ILE A 621 -3.30 -28.59 -8.01
CA ILE A 621 -2.30 -27.52 -7.93
C ILE A 621 -1.21 -27.72 -8.98
N TYR A 622 -0.60 -26.61 -9.34
CA TYR A 622 0.64 -26.57 -10.12
C TYR A 622 1.71 -25.90 -9.25
N LEU A 623 2.91 -26.46 -9.22
CA LEU A 623 4.06 -25.85 -8.55
C LEU A 623 4.89 -25.06 -9.57
N GLU A 624 4.96 -23.74 -9.39
CA GLU A 624 5.69 -22.81 -10.24
C GLU A 624 7.07 -22.52 -9.61
N PRO A 625 8.18 -22.89 -10.26
CA PRO A 625 9.52 -22.68 -9.69
C PRO A 625 9.96 -21.22 -9.65
N VAL A 626 9.32 -20.35 -10.43
CA VAL A 626 9.70 -18.95 -10.61
C VAL A 626 8.69 -18.02 -9.91
N SER A 627 9.19 -17.01 -9.19
CA SER A 627 8.34 -16.03 -8.50
C SER A 627 7.42 -15.28 -9.45
N PHE A 628 6.20 -15.01 -9.02
CA PHE A 628 5.22 -14.18 -9.74
C PHE A 628 5.73 -12.77 -10.08
N THR A 629 6.74 -12.28 -9.34
CA THR A 629 7.42 -11.02 -9.66
C THR A 629 8.13 -11.08 -11.00
N VAL A 630 8.83 -12.19 -11.28
CA VAL A 630 9.57 -12.38 -12.54
C VAL A 630 8.61 -12.47 -13.73
N HIS A 631 7.43 -13.05 -13.52
CA HIS A 631 6.37 -13.15 -14.54
C HIS A 631 5.57 -11.86 -14.71
N GLY A 632 5.89 -10.79 -13.99
CA GLY A 632 5.13 -9.55 -14.04
C GLY A 632 3.70 -9.66 -13.47
N CYS A 633 3.40 -10.73 -12.74
CA CYS A 633 2.08 -10.98 -12.16
C CYS A 633 1.82 -10.19 -10.87
N LEU A 634 2.78 -9.41 -10.40
CA LEU A 634 2.63 -8.58 -9.21
C LEU A 634 2.76 -7.09 -9.55
N THR A 635 2.06 -6.27 -8.80
CA THR A 635 2.28 -4.82 -8.80
C THR A 635 3.57 -4.47 -8.05
N THR A 636 4.02 -3.21 -8.14
CA THR A 636 5.15 -2.66 -7.37
C THR A 636 4.92 -2.68 -5.86
N SER A 637 3.66 -2.67 -5.43
CA SER A 637 3.26 -2.88 -4.03
C SER A 637 3.03 -4.36 -3.69
N PHE A 638 3.52 -5.27 -4.54
CA PHE A 638 3.43 -6.73 -4.38
C PHE A 638 2.01 -7.30 -4.36
N LYS A 639 1.02 -6.61 -4.92
CA LYS A 639 -0.33 -7.14 -5.10
C LYS A 639 -0.39 -8.04 -6.34
N LEU A 640 -1.13 -9.15 -6.23
CA LEU A 640 -1.37 -10.04 -7.36
C LEU A 640 -2.27 -9.37 -8.41
N GLN A 641 -1.78 -9.30 -9.63
CA GLN A 641 -2.52 -8.84 -10.82
C GLN A 641 -3.21 -10.05 -11.47
N ARG A 642 -4.42 -10.39 -10.97
CA ARG A 642 -5.14 -11.62 -11.34
C ARG A 642 -5.38 -11.77 -12.83
N HIS A 643 -5.66 -10.67 -13.54
CA HIS A 643 -5.87 -10.71 -14.99
C HIS A 643 -4.58 -11.07 -15.73
N ILE A 644 -3.42 -10.58 -15.28
CA ILE A 644 -2.12 -10.95 -15.85
C ILE A 644 -1.78 -12.40 -15.49
N ALA A 645 -1.97 -12.80 -14.23
CA ALA A 645 -1.75 -14.17 -13.80
C ALA A 645 -2.65 -15.16 -14.56
N LYS A 646 -3.94 -14.82 -14.76
CA LYS A 646 -4.86 -15.66 -15.56
C LYS A 646 -4.36 -15.84 -17.00
N VAL A 647 -3.90 -14.78 -17.65
CA VAL A 647 -3.36 -14.84 -19.02
C VAL A 647 -2.05 -15.62 -19.06
N HIS A 648 -1.13 -15.33 -18.14
CA HIS A 648 0.16 -16.00 -18.09
C HIS A 648 0.04 -17.51 -17.84
N PHE A 649 -0.79 -17.90 -16.89
CA PHE A 649 -0.98 -19.30 -16.51
C PHE A 649 -2.15 -19.99 -17.25
N LYS A 650 -2.71 -19.37 -18.30
CA LYS A 650 -3.91 -19.91 -18.99
C LYS A 650 -3.74 -21.39 -19.36
N LYS A 651 -2.64 -21.76 -20.00
CA LYS A 651 -2.38 -23.15 -20.40
C LYS A 651 -2.33 -24.09 -19.19
N VAL A 652 -1.68 -23.69 -18.11
CA VAL A 652 -1.58 -24.48 -16.87
C VAL A 652 -2.98 -24.65 -16.25
N ILE A 653 -3.78 -23.60 -16.22
CA ILE A 653 -5.15 -23.63 -15.71
C ILE A 653 -6.02 -24.58 -16.54
N ASP A 654 -5.96 -24.45 -17.87
CA ASP A 654 -6.70 -25.33 -18.80
C ASP A 654 -6.28 -26.80 -18.61
N ASP A 655 -4.97 -27.08 -18.45
CA ASP A 655 -4.44 -28.42 -18.19
C ASP A 655 -4.92 -28.98 -16.83
N LEU A 656 -4.96 -28.16 -15.78
CA LEU A 656 -5.46 -28.57 -14.46
C LEU A 656 -6.95 -28.94 -14.49
N TYR A 657 -7.76 -28.24 -15.27
CA TYR A 657 -9.16 -28.56 -15.44
C TYR A 657 -9.42 -29.73 -16.39
N SER A 658 -8.57 -29.95 -17.40
CA SER A 658 -8.74 -31.02 -18.40
C SER A 658 -8.31 -32.41 -17.90
N GLN A 659 -7.43 -32.50 -16.89
CA GLN A 659 -7.06 -33.77 -16.28
C GLN A 659 -8.26 -34.31 -15.48
N GLN A 660 -8.94 -35.32 -15.96
CA GLN A 660 -10.00 -36.04 -15.25
C GLN A 660 -9.45 -36.99 -14.20
#